data_0998eb596cf880844a7d3005aac6d5e4
#
_entry.id   0998eb596cf880844a7d3005aac6d5e4
#
_cell.length_a   1.000
_cell.length_b   1.000
_cell.length_c   1.000
_cell.angle_alpha   90.00
_cell.angle_beta   90.00
_cell.angle_gamma   90.00
#
_symmetry.space_group_name_H-M   'P 1'
#
loop_
_entity.id
_entity.type
_entity.pdbx_description
1 polymer ?
#
loop_
_entity_poly.entity_id
_entity_poly.type
_entity_poly.pdbx_seq_one_letter_code
_entity_poly.pdbx_strand_id
1 'polypeptide(L)'
;MRAAFACRHRLSRPAVVIFLTCASLPVAFAAGPLPQNGRFVAGSGGIASGPDQVTITQNSARGVIDWNSFSIGAGNSVKVNNGSGATLSRVTGSNMSTIDGSLSATGSFYLVNPQGVLIGRQGVVTTGGRFVASTLDTSNDGFMAGGPLTLSGASTASVLNLGRISSSGGDVFLISVSRTENEGRIAAPNGTAELVTGKQVLLKESASGTQVFVQPGSLGDVVNGGTIRAAQIHLEAADGNVYALAGRHAALRATGTAKRDGHVWLVAREGDVQQHERINARNGDGTGGTVDTIGKTMEFEHSTVAASKWNIGVGELNAGPHNAAALSRSLSSGTSVTINADRDINIVSALRWNGAASLALNAGHSILIGPATTLSDTGAGNLTLRADSKGVDNHGSITNAGTIDWSRSTGFVAALYDSNGRYTPGTVRTNAAWAAAPFSGLKTQVTAYRLVNSIDELENISQNLAGNYALGKDLSSKGFFTPIGLGSTTGFTGQFDGFGHTIDGISVYTIEASDSPPLGTFSTIGASGVVRNVNLTNANASTGGTLAGLLAGTSAGLIANVSVKGQMYTAEEGAGAIGGVVGDNTGTVSRATSSVSMYAQGSMGGIALSNSGLIIQSSSNGDYSGGSHSHVGGIAAENAPNGIIRQSYATGTGSGVTDGGLTEHNGGRIEESFAAMSIPPVLPPGGTGGITSTNAGNVARDVFWDREVSGQSVGAADGTPIPAANGLTTAQMSMASSFGPTWNFAPGGVWTFIAGVSHPVLQWQVGK
;
A
#
# COMPACT_ATOMS: atom_id res chain seq x y z
N MET A 1 -54.84 -7.68 26.62
CA MET A 1 -55.12 -8.99 25.96
C MET A 1 -54.08 -9.23 24.90
N ARG A 2 -53.44 -10.41 24.99
CA ARG A 2 -52.53 -11.09 24.05
C ARG A 2 -51.14 -10.54 23.85
N ALA A 3 -50.25 -11.21 24.57
CA ALA A 3 -48.79 -11.29 24.40
C ALA A 3 -48.44 -12.01 23.08
N ALA A 4 -47.33 -11.60 22.45
CA ALA A 4 -46.63 -12.38 21.44
C ALA A 4 -45.24 -12.67 21.95
N PHE A 5 -44.92 -13.96 22.07
CA PHE A 5 -43.69 -14.56 22.52
C PHE A 5 -42.55 -14.32 21.51
N ALA A 6 -41.43 -13.84 21.99
CA ALA A 6 -40.14 -13.92 21.29
C ALA A 6 -39.41 -15.18 21.75
N CYS A 7 -39.20 -16.12 20.84
CA CYS A 7 -38.48 -17.36 21.08
C CYS A 7 -36.99 -17.08 20.99
N ARG A 8 -36.28 -17.05 22.12
CA ARG A 8 -34.81 -17.08 22.20
C ARG A 8 -34.34 -18.53 22.18
N HIS A 9 -33.79 -18.99 21.09
CA HIS A 9 -33.02 -20.23 21.10
C HIS A 9 -31.68 -20.00 21.79
N ARG A 10 -31.57 -20.43 23.05
CA ARG A 10 -30.31 -20.74 23.69
C ARG A 10 -29.94 -22.18 23.34
N LEU A 11 -28.92 -22.37 22.57
CA LEU A 11 -28.24 -23.65 22.41
C LEU A 11 -27.50 -23.97 23.75
N SER A 12 -28.12 -24.87 24.54
CA SER A 12 -27.48 -25.46 25.72
C SER A 12 -26.49 -26.53 25.27
N ARG A 13 -25.22 -26.36 25.68
CA ARG A 13 -24.19 -27.40 25.58
C ARG A 13 -24.55 -28.56 26.52
N PRO A 14 -24.49 -29.82 26.10
CA PRO A 14 -24.50 -30.93 27.05
C PRO A 14 -23.15 -31.01 27.73
N ALA A 15 -23.10 -30.73 29.03
CA ALA A 15 -21.96 -31.06 29.88
C ALA A 15 -22.03 -32.57 30.16
N VAL A 16 -21.14 -33.33 29.55
CA VAL A 16 -20.90 -34.72 30.00
C VAL A 16 -20.01 -34.68 31.22
N VAL A 17 -20.60 -34.84 32.40
CA VAL A 17 -19.89 -35.05 33.64
C VAL A 17 -19.64 -36.54 33.77
N ILE A 18 -18.40 -36.97 33.56
CA ILE A 18 -17.95 -38.34 33.88
C ILE A 18 -17.41 -38.32 35.32
N PHE A 19 -18.12 -38.93 36.25
CA PHE A 19 -17.59 -39.25 37.58
C PHE A 19 -16.56 -40.38 37.45
N LEU A 20 -15.29 -40.10 37.65
CA LEU A 20 -14.27 -41.11 37.85
C LEU A 20 -14.09 -41.33 39.36
N THR A 21 -14.52 -42.50 39.86
CA THR A 21 -14.16 -42.98 41.18
C THR A 21 -12.68 -43.41 41.17
N CYS A 22 -11.83 -42.74 41.95
CA CYS A 22 -10.44 -43.12 42.14
C CYS A 22 -10.35 -44.41 42.99
N ALA A 23 -10.08 -45.51 42.32
CA ALA A 23 -9.45 -46.66 42.94
C ALA A 23 -7.93 -46.59 42.66
N SER A 24 -7.10 -46.31 43.65
CA SER A 24 -5.64 -46.28 43.56
C SER A 24 -5.10 -47.70 43.44
N LEU A 25 -4.98 -48.19 42.22
CA LEU A 25 -4.11 -49.34 41.90
C LEU A 25 -2.77 -48.80 41.35
N PRO A 26 -1.62 -49.37 41.68
CA PRO A 26 -0.36 -49.02 41.03
C PRO A 26 -0.47 -49.42 39.55
N VAL A 27 -0.73 -48.46 38.69
CA VAL A 27 -0.69 -48.70 37.25
C VAL A 27 0.77 -48.83 36.86
N ALA A 28 1.22 -50.04 36.60
CA ALA A 28 2.40 -50.27 35.79
C ALA A 28 2.10 -49.59 34.45
N PHE A 29 2.72 -48.45 34.14
CA PHE A 29 2.66 -47.82 32.84
C PHE A 29 3.26 -48.82 31.84
N ALA A 30 2.42 -49.54 31.11
CA ALA A 30 2.87 -50.17 29.89
C ALA A 30 3.44 -49.08 29.01
N ALA A 31 4.67 -49.24 28.53
CA ALA A 31 5.27 -48.30 27.60
C ALA A 31 4.28 -48.05 26.45
N GLY A 32 3.93 -46.78 26.21
CA GLY A 32 2.98 -46.41 25.16
C GLY A 32 3.47 -46.86 23.78
N PRO A 33 2.66 -46.77 22.74
CA PRO A 33 3.04 -47.21 21.41
C PRO A 33 4.26 -46.46 20.86
N LEU A 34 5.07 -47.15 20.09
CA LEU A 34 6.15 -46.64 19.24
C LEU A 34 5.81 -46.89 17.74
N PRO A 35 6.37 -46.15 16.78
CA PRO A 35 6.21 -46.39 15.37
C PRO A 35 6.57 -47.84 14.96
N GLN A 36 5.75 -48.44 14.09
CA GLN A 36 5.87 -49.86 13.74
C GLN A 36 6.17 -50.07 12.25
N ASN A 37 7.06 -51.00 11.95
CA ASN A 37 7.36 -51.50 10.61
C ASN A 37 7.81 -50.42 9.63
N GLY A 38 8.65 -49.49 10.11
CA GLY A 38 9.22 -48.45 9.24
C GLY A 38 10.21 -48.99 8.25
N ARG A 39 10.08 -48.59 6.99
CA ARG A 39 10.98 -48.97 5.90
C ARG A 39 11.24 -47.79 4.98
N PHE A 40 12.52 -47.50 4.69
CA PHE A 40 12.86 -46.55 3.66
C PHE A 40 12.40 -47.08 2.29
N VAL A 41 11.54 -46.31 1.61
CA VAL A 41 11.03 -46.58 0.27
C VAL A 41 11.68 -45.69 -0.79
N ALA A 42 12.28 -44.57 -0.35
CA ALA A 42 13.14 -43.71 -1.16
C ALA A 42 14.22 -43.06 -0.27
N GLY A 43 15.39 -42.79 -0.84
CA GLY A 43 16.55 -42.35 -0.07
C GLY A 43 17.22 -43.49 0.65
N SER A 44 18.09 -43.21 1.62
CA SER A 44 18.85 -44.20 2.39
C SER A 44 18.99 -43.83 3.86
N GLY A 45 18.97 -44.84 4.70
CA GLY A 45 19.12 -44.69 6.13
C GLY A 45 18.87 -45.97 6.91
N GLY A 46 18.89 -45.92 8.22
CA GLY A 46 18.60 -46.99 9.15
C GLY A 46 17.58 -46.60 10.20
N ILE A 47 16.83 -47.56 10.69
CA ILE A 47 15.86 -47.43 11.77
C ILE A 47 16.23 -48.39 12.88
N ALA A 48 16.51 -47.89 14.06
CA ALA A 48 16.80 -48.67 15.26
C ALA A 48 15.66 -48.49 16.27
N SER A 49 15.04 -49.59 16.69
CA SER A 49 13.95 -49.58 17.66
C SER A 49 14.43 -50.15 18.99
N GLY A 50 14.25 -49.41 20.08
CA GLY A 50 14.44 -49.82 21.49
C GLY A 50 13.10 -49.93 22.21
N PRO A 51 13.10 -50.17 23.51
CA PRO A 51 11.88 -50.38 24.28
C PRO A 51 11.06 -49.07 24.43
N ASP A 52 11.69 -47.90 24.48
CA ASP A 52 11.10 -46.58 24.70
C ASP A 52 11.51 -45.55 23.64
N GLN A 53 12.34 -45.97 22.66
CA GLN A 53 12.87 -45.04 21.68
C GLN A 53 13.00 -45.70 20.30
N VAL A 54 12.64 -44.93 19.26
CA VAL A 54 13.03 -45.21 17.87
C VAL A 54 14.01 -44.15 17.42
N THR A 55 15.14 -44.60 16.83
CA THR A 55 16.12 -43.69 16.22
C THR A 55 16.17 -43.94 14.71
N ILE A 56 15.92 -42.89 13.95
CA ILE A 56 16.02 -42.87 12.50
C ILE A 56 17.31 -42.14 12.12
N THR A 57 18.20 -42.76 11.40
CA THR A 57 19.40 -42.12 10.86
C THR A 57 19.30 -42.11 9.35
N GLN A 58 19.17 -40.94 8.76
CA GLN A 58 19.06 -40.73 7.31
C GLN A 58 20.42 -40.33 6.74
N ASN A 59 20.89 -41.03 5.72
CA ASN A 59 22.18 -40.78 5.05
C ASN A 59 22.04 -39.91 3.78
N SER A 60 20.86 -39.92 3.16
CA SER A 60 20.54 -39.09 1.98
C SER A 60 19.97 -37.74 2.38
N ALA A 61 20.09 -36.70 1.55
CA ALA A 61 19.51 -35.39 1.80
C ALA A 61 17.99 -35.42 1.98
N ARG A 62 17.30 -36.37 1.31
CA ARG A 62 15.87 -36.62 1.47
C ARG A 62 15.63 -38.10 1.62
N GLY A 63 14.59 -38.45 2.38
CA GLY A 63 14.21 -39.86 2.57
C GLY A 63 12.71 -39.98 2.78
N VAL A 64 12.13 -41.05 2.23
CA VAL A 64 10.72 -41.43 2.45
C VAL A 64 10.68 -42.75 3.17
N ILE A 65 9.94 -42.76 4.29
CA ILE A 65 9.75 -43.94 5.12
C ILE A 65 8.25 -44.24 5.20
N ASP A 66 7.88 -45.47 4.75
CA ASP A 66 6.52 -45.96 4.96
C ASP A 66 6.46 -46.71 6.29
N TRP A 67 5.38 -46.43 7.07
CA TRP A 67 5.10 -46.99 8.37
C TRP A 67 3.73 -47.68 8.38
N ASN A 68 3.61 -48.80 9.07
CA ASN A 68 2.28 -49.37 9.37
C ASN A 68 1.50 -48.48 10.38
N SER A 69 2.19 -47.96 11.40
CA SER A 69 1.66 -46.98 12.32
C SER A 69 2.76 -46.06 12.81
N PHE A 70 2.42 -44.79 13.08
CA PHE A 70 3.34 -43.82 13.63
C PHE A 70 2.69 -43.12 14.82
N SER A 71 2.86 -43.69 16.01
CA SER A 71 2.41 -43.08 17.28
C SER A 71 3.55 -43.13 18.29
N ILE A 72 3.58 -42.15 19.20
CA ILE A 72 4.59 -42.04 20.27
C ILE A 72 3.87 -41.88 21.60
N GLY A 73 3.86 -42.91 22.39
CA GLY A 73 3.22 -42.88 23.70
C GLY A 73 3.95 -42.00 24.70
N ALA A 74 3.26 -41.65 25.79
CA ALA A 74 3.85 -40.88 26.86
C ALA A 74 5.10 -41.58 27.44
N GLY A 75 6.17 -40.83 27.65
CA GLY A 75 7.46 -41.35 28.06
C GLY A 75 8.38 -41.90 26.96
N ASN A 76 7.82 -42.12 25.74
CA ASN A 76 8.58 -42.63 24.61
C ASN A 76 9.11 -41.50 23.74
N SER A 77 10.10 -41.83 22.89
CA SER A 77 10.71 -40.83 21.98
C SER A 77 11.01 -41.37 20.60
N VAL A 78 10.94 -40.48 19.61
CA VAL A 78 11.48 -40.71 18.28
C VAL A 78 12.54 -39.64 17.97
N LYS A 79 13.74 -40.09 17.62
CA LYS A 79 14.85 -39.23 17.21
C LYS A 79 15.15 -39.41 15.74
N VAL A 80 15.21 -38.33 14.99
CA VAL A 80 15.51 -38.33 13.55
C VAL A 80 16.79 -37.55 13.32
N ASN A 81 17.84 -38.26 12.97
CA ASN A 81 19.14 -37.70 12.63
C ASN A 81 19.22 -37.57 11.10
N ASN A 82 18.73 -36.47 10.56
CA ASN A 82 18.71 -36.21 9.11
C ASN A 82 19.51 -34.95 8.72
N GLY A 83 20.39 -34.46 9.62
CA GLY A 83 21.23 -33.27 9.38
C GLY A 83 20.38 -32.04 9.05
N SER A 84 20.64 -31.40 7.93
CA SER A 84 19.80 -30.34 7.35
C SER A 84 18.79 -30.86 6.32
N GLY A 85 18.67 -32.17 6.17
CA GLY A 85 17.83 -32.84 5.18
C GLY A 85 16.35 -32.87 5.56
N ALA A 86 15.56 -33.62 4.79
CA ALA A 86 14.12 -33.75 4.97
C ALA A 86 13.70 -35.22 4.99
N THR A 87 12.91 -35.62 5.98
CA THR A 87 12.34 -36.96 6.11
C THR A 87 10.83 -36.93 5.99
N LEU A 88 10.25 -37.66 5.05
CA LEU A 88 8.82 -37.92 4.93
C LEU A 88 8.50 -39.25 5.61
N SER A 89 7.73 -39.22 6.67
CA SER A 89 7.16 -40.38 7.35
C SER A 89 5.70 -40.53 6.98
N ARG A 90 5.41 -41.50 6.10
CA ARG A 90 4.06 -41.80 5.60
C ARG A 90 3.48 -42.99 6.33
N VAL A 91 2.28 -42.86 6.86
CA VAL A 91 1.53 -43.95 7.49
C VAL A 91 0.62 -44.58 6.45
N THR A 92 0.81 -45.90 6.24
CA THR A 92 0.05 -46.69 5.26
C THR A 92 -1.03 -47.58 5.92
N GLY A 93 -1.02 -47.69 7.26
CA GLY A 93 -2.04 -48.43 7.99
C GLY A 93 -3.30 -47.59 8.27
N SER A 94 -4.25 -48.18 8.98
CA SER A 94 -5.60 -47.60 9.22
C SER A 94 -5.75 -46.80 10.52
N ASN A 95 -4.69 -46.66 11.30
CA ASN A 95 -4.75 -45.98 12.60
C ASN A 95 -4.26 -44.53 12.52
N MET A 96 -4.94 -43.63 13.24
CA MET A 96 -4.49 -42.25 13.44
C MET A 96 -3.12 -42.20 14.14
N SER A 97 -2.30 -41.24 13.82
CA SER A 97 -1.05 -40.95 14.53
C SER A 97 -1.32 -40.12 15.79
N THR A 98 -0.88 -40.62 16.95
CA THR A 98 -0.96 -39.90 18.23
C THR A 98 0.44 -39.70 18.80
N ILE A 99 0.83 -38.44 19.05
CA ILE A 99 2.11 -38.05 19.61
C ILE A 99 1.89 -37.55 21.04
N ASP A 100 1.99 -38.39 22.04
CA ASP A 100 1.96 -38.01 23.47
C ASP A 100 3.37 -38.01 24.09
N GLY A 101 4.36 -38.58 23.41
CA GLY A 101 5.77 -38.53 23.75
C GLY A 101 6.53 -37.43 23.00
N SER A 102 7.83 -37.69 22.77
CA SER A 102 8.74 -36.72 22.15
C SER A 102 9.15 -37.14 20.74
N LEU A 103 8.98 -36.23 19.77
CA LEU A 103 9.50 -36.32 18.41
C LEU A 103 10.56 -35.22 18.21
N SER A 104 11.79 -35.62 17.87
CA SER A 104 12.85 -34.66 17.56
C SER A 104 13.50 -34.97 16.21
N ALA A 105 13.74 -33.95 15.39
CA ALA A 105 14.46 -34.05 14.12
C ALA A 105 15.53 -32.96 14.01
N THR A 106 16.72 -33.31 13.52
CA THR A 106 17.78 -32.31 13.28
C THR A 106 17.50 -31.42 12.09
N GLY A 107 16.84 -31.92 11.05
CA GLY A 107 16.37 -31.19 9.87
C GLY A 107 14.86 -31.11 9.81
N SER A 108 14.31 -31.19 8.59
CA SER A 108 12.87 -31.13 8.35
C SER A 108 12.19 -32.48 8.49
N PHE A 109 10.98 -32.49 9.05
CA PHE A 109 10.21 -33.70 9.27
C PHE A 109 8.76 -33.54 8.81
N TYR A 110 8.30 -34.47 7.99
CA TYR A 110 6.96 -34.51 7.43
C TYR A 110 6.26 -35.78 7.94
N LEU A 111 5.15 -35.62 8.66
CA LEU A 111 4.29 -36.73 9.09
C LEU A 111 3.00 -36.67 8.27
N VAL A 112 2.84 -37.66 7.39
CA VAL A 112 1.66 -37.81 6.55
C VAL A 112 0.85 -39.00 7.04
N ASN A 113 -0.38 -38.77 7.45
CA ASN A 113 -1.31 -39.83 7.83
C ASN A 113 -2.75 -39.49 7.40
N PRO A 114 -3.27 -40.18 6.35
CA PRO A 114 -4.65 -39.97 5.91
C PRO A 114 -5.71 -40.30 6.99
N GLN A 115 -5.37 -41.01 8.04
CA GLN A 115 -6.27 -41.33 9.16
C GLN A 115 -6.29 -40.25 10.26
N GLY A 116 -5.46 -39.19 10.12
CA GLY A 116 -5.37 -38.08 11.07
C GLY A 116 -4.08 -38.04 11.87
N VAL A 117 -3.78 -36.86 12.40
CA VAL A 117 -2.63 -36.62 13.28
C VAL A 117 -3.08 -35.85 14.53
N LEU A 118 -2.78 -36.40 15.69
CA LEU A 118 -3.01 -35.78 17.00
C LEU A 118 -1.66 -35.59 17.71
N ILE A 119 -1.30 -34.33 18.00
CA ILE A 119 -0.26 -34.03 18.98
C ILE A 119 -0.97 -33.87 20.32
N GLY A 120 -0.82 -34.84 21.20
CA GLY A 120 -1.51 -34.88 22.49
C GLY A 120 -0.98 -33.84 23.49
N ARG A 121 -1.65 -33.69 24.65
CA ARG A 121 -1.32 -32.62 25.62
C ARG A 121 0.12 -32.70 26.17
N GLN A 122 0.69 -33.91 26.26
CA GLN A 122 2.07 -34.14 26.70
C GLN A 122 3.03 -34.19 25.51
N GLY A 123 2.54 -34.24 24.26
CA GLY A 123 3.31 -34.36 23.04
C GLY A 123 4.22 -33.15 22.81
N VAL A 124 5.48 -33.45 22.51
CA VAL A 124 6.48 -32.43 22.18
C VAL A 124 7.12 -32.76 20.84
N VAL A 125 6.99 -31.86 19.88
CA VAL A 125 7.65 -31.94 18.58
C VAL A 125 8.68 -30.83 18.47
N THR A 126 9.93 -31.21 18.10
CA THR A 126 11.02 -30.24 17.93
C THR A 126 11.78 -30.56 16.64
N THR A 127 11.89 -29.59 15.74
CA THR A 127 12.64 -29.74 14.48
C THR A 127 13.67 -28.63 14.29
N GLY A 128 14.81 -28.95 13.71
CA GLY A 128 15.79 -27.96 13.28
C GLY A 128 15.36 -27.24 12.01
N GLY A 129 14.64 -27.95 11.12
CA GLY A 129 14.02 -27.46 9.89
C GLY A 129 12.49 -27.43 10.00
N ARG A 130 11.84 -27.53 8.84
CA ARG A 130 10.36 -27.50 8.73
C ARG A 130 9.71 -28.71 9.41
N PHE A 131 8.56 -28.49 10.05
CA PHE A 131 7.65 -29.53 10.49
C PHE A 131 6.35 -29.49 9.70
N VAL A 132 5.91 -30.62 9.19
CA VAL A 132 4.61 -30.77 8.51
C VAL A 132 3.84 -31.93 9.12
N ALA A 133 2.61 -31.69 9.56
CA ALA A 133 1.63 -32.73 9.88
C ALA A 133 0.46 -32.63 8.88
N SER A 134 0.18 -33.70 8.14
CA SER A 134 -0.78 -33.63 7.05
C SER A 134 -1.64 -34.88 6.93
N THR A 135 -2.93 -34.71 6.59
CA THR A 135 -3.80 -35.79 6.11
C THR A 135 -3.76 -35.92 4.57
N LEU A 136 -3.12 -34.98 3.91
CA LEU A 136 -2.84 -34.99 2.47
C LEU A 136 -1.49 -35.62 2.22
N ASP A 137 -1.33 -36.36 1.10
CA ASP A 137 -0.11 -37.04 0.73
C ASP A 137 0.55 -36.42 -0.50
N THR A 138 1.79 -36.82 -0.76
CA THR A 138 2.58 -36.40 -1.92
C THR A 138 3.30 -37.60 -2.55
N SER A 139 3.67 -37.50 -3.83
CA SER A 139 4.44 -38.56 -4.46
C SER A 139 5.87 -38.63 -3.94
N ASN A 140 6.45 -39.83 -3.95
CA ASN A 140 7.85 -40.02 -3.58
C ASN A 140 8.78 -39.19 -4.46
N ASP A 141 8.57 -39.19 -5.78
CA ASP A 141 9.39 -38.46 -6.74
C ASP A 141 9.29 -36.94 -6.50
N GLY A 142 8.09 -36.42 -6.26
CA GLY A 142 7.87 -34.99 -5.93
C GLY A 142 8.57 -34.58 -4.65
N PHE A 143 8.51 -35.41 -3.60
CA PHE A 143 9.24 -35.16 -2.36
C PHE A 143 10.75 -35.23 -2.53
N MET A 144 11.26 -36.29 -3.24
CA MET A 144 12.68 -36.49 -3.44
C MET A 144 13.33 -35.45 -4.35
N ALA A 145 12.60 -34.93 -5.33
CA ALA A 145 13.08 -33.87 -6.22
C ALA A 145 13.38 -32.56 -5.49
N GLY A 146 12.67 -32.30 -4.37
CA GLY A 146 12.74 -31.02 -3.69
C GLY A 146 12.03 -29.89 -4.44
N GLY A 147 12.13 -28.65 -3.94
CA GLY A 147 11.42 -27.50 -4.54
C GLY A 147 9.94 -27.48 -4.18
N PRO A 148 9.06 -26.97 -5.07
CA PRO A 148 7.63 -26.88 -4.81
C PRO A 148 7.03 -28.25 -4.51
N LEU A 149 6.25 -28.35 -3.42
CA LEU A 149 5.66 -29.60 -2.96
C LEU A 149 4.14 -29.52 -2.98
N THR A 150 3.50 -30.37 -3.76
CA THR A 150 2.04 -30.49 -3.77
C THR A 150 1.62 -31.62 -2.85
N LEU A 151 0.73 -31.30 -1.90
CA LEU A 151 0.04 -32.26 -1.05
C LEU A 151 -1.41 -32.35 -1.52
N SER A 152 -1.95 -33.55 -1.69
CA SER A 152 -3.33 -33.75 -2.16
C SER A 152 -3.97 -34.96 -1.51
N GLY A 153 -5.30 -34.95 -1.37
CA GLY A 153 -6.04 -36.06 -0.78
C GLY A 153 -7.52 -35.74 -0.58
N ALA A 154 -8.26 -36.76 -0.15
CA ALA A 154 -9.70 -36.67 0.10
C ALA A 154 -10.08 -37.15 1.52
N SER A 155 -9.10 -37.21 2.42
CA SER A 155 -9.34 -37.68 3.80
C SER A 155 -10.29 -36.75 4.55
N THR A 156 -11.22 -37.34 5.30
CA THR A 156 -12.09 -36.58 6.24
C THR A 156 -11.51 -36.46 7.65
N ALA A 157 -10.30 -36.97 7.86
CA ALA A 157 -9.60 -36.90 9.15
C ALA A 157 -9.02 -35.50 9.39
N SER A 158 -8.71 -35.21 10.67
CA SER A 158 -8.25 -33.91 11.12
C SER A 158 -6.78 -33.93 11.52
N VAL A 159 -6.17 -32.74 11.56
CA VAL A 159 -4.88 -32.49 12.24
C VAL A 159 -5.15 -31.61 13.46
N LEU A 160 -4.82 -32.14 14.64
CA LEU A 160 -5.07 -31.49 15.92
C LEU A 160 -3.78 -31.39 16.75
N ASN A 161 -3.45 -30.18 17.21
CA ASN A 161 -2.39 -29.93 18.16
C ASN A 161 -2.94 -29.50 19.53
N LEU A 162 -2.77 -30.33 20.54
CA LEU A 162 -3.00 -30.03 21.97
C LEU A 162 -1.70 -29.80 22.73
N GLY A 163 -0.56 -30.18 22.14
CA GLY A 163 0.78 -30.22 22.74
C GLY A 163 1.64 -29.01 22.37
N ARG A 164 2.91 -29.29 22.14
CA ARG A 164 3.91 -28.28 21.78
C ARG A 164 4.63 -28.67 20.50
N ILE A 165 4.62 -27.76 19.55
CA ILE A 165 5.37 -27.88 18.28
C ILE A 165 6.35 -26.73 18.20
N SER A 166 7.63 -27.02 17.92
CA SER A 166 8.64 -25.99 17.70
C SER A 166 9.55 -26.34 16.52
N SER A 167 9.78 -25.34 15.66
CA SER A 167 10.79 -25.37 14.62
C SER A 167 11.77 -24.21 14.84
N SER A 168 13.06 -24.52 14.95
CA SER A 168 14.07 -23.48 15.20
C SER A 168 14.56 -22.80 13.93
N GLY A 169 14.51 -23.45 12.77
CA GLY A 169 15.05 -22.94 11.51
C GLY A 169 14.09 -22.97 10.32
N GLY A 170 12.84 -23.42 10.52
CA GLY A 170 11.88 -23.56 9.44
C GLY A 170 10.44 -23.28 9.84
N ASP A 171 9.55 -23.62 8.93
CA ASP A 171 8.12 -23.41 9.09
C ASP A 171 7.44 -24.56 9.85
N VAL A 172 6.23 -24.31 10.33
CA VAL A 172 5.34 -25.33 10.88
C VAL A 172 4.04 -25.34 10.09
N PHE A 173 3.72 -26.48 9.46
CA PHE A 173 2.49 -26.66 8.69
C PHE A 173 1.60 -27.72 9.33
N LEU A 174 0.35 -27.37 9.58
CA LEU A 174 -0.72 -28.30 9.89
C LEU A 174 -1.74 -28.25 8.76
N ILE A 175 -1.96 -29.39 8.08
CA ILE A 175 -2.72 -29.42 6.82
C ILE A 175 -3.72 -30.58 6.83
N SER A 176 -5.00 -30.28 6.55
CA SER A 176 -6.01 -31.32 6.40
C SER A 176 -7.07 -30.92 5.34
N VAL A 177 -7.97 -31.86 5.02
CA VAL A 177 -9.15 -31.55 4.20
C VAL A 177 -10.32 -31.05 5.06
N SER A 178 -10.47 -31.65 6.25
CA SER A 178 -11.67 -31.49 7.08
C SER A 178 -11.56 -30.46 8.19
N ARG A 179 -10.54 -30.60 9.05
CA ARG A 179 -10.32 -29.70 10.18
C ARG A 179 -8.87 -29.64 10.59
N THR A 180 -8.32 -28.45 10.64
CA THR A 180 -7.00 -28.18 11.20
C THR A 180 -7.15 -27.32 12.45
N GLU A 181 -6.65 -27.81 13.60
CA GLU A 181 -6.90 -27.17 14.88
C GLU A 181 -5.65 -27.09 15.74
N ASN A 182 -5.45 -25.94 16.38
CA ASN A 182 -4.43 -25.72 17.39
C ASN A 182 -5.06 -25.24 18.70
N GLU A 183 -4.99 -26.06 19.73
CA GLU A 183 -5.34 -25.76 21.13
C GLU A 183 -4.08 -25.72 22.02
N GLY A 184 -2.93 -26.06 21.47
CA GLY A 184 -1.63 -26.11 22.13
C GLY A 184 -0.76 -24.89 21.87
N ARG A 185 0.53 -25.16 21.66
CA ARG A 185 1.52 -24.10 21.36
C ARG A 185 2.32 -24.44 20.13
N ILE A 186 2.44 -23.45 19.23
CA ILE A 186 3.29 -23.51 18.05
C ILE A 186 4.33 -22.40 18.12
N ALA A 187 5.61 -22.74 17.86
CA ALA A 187 6.71 -21.80 17.82
C ALA A 187 7.55 -21.99 16.54
N ALA A 188 7.62 -20.96 15.68
CA ALA A 188 8.43 -20.92 14.48
C ALA A 188 9.11 -19.53 14.34
N PRO A 189 10.06 -19.18 15.22
CA PRO A 189 10.60 -17.81 15.32
C PRO A 189 11.29 -17.32 14.03
N ASN A 190 11.79 -18.23 13.21
CA ASN A 190 12.46 -17.92 11.94
C ASN A 190 11.65 -18.34 10.71
N GLY A 191 10.46 -18.87 10.89
CA GLY A 191 9.58 -19.38 9.86
C GLY A 191 8.14 -18.93 10.01
N THR A 192 7.29 -19.49 9.14
CA THR A 192 5.85 -19.28 9.16
C THR A 192 5.15 -20.41 9.89
N ALA A 193 4.14 -20.11 10.69
CA ALA A 193 3.22 -21.10 11.21
C ALA A 193 1.94 -21.07 10.39
N GLU A 194 1.59 -22.19 9.78
CA GLU A 194 0.46 -22.29 8.87
C GLU A 194 -0.50 -23.40 9.28
N LEU A 195 -1.78 -23.05 9.38
CA LEU A 195 -2.89 -23.96 9.58
C LEU A 195 -3.80 -23.83 8.36
N VAL A 196 -3.96 -24.92 7.62
CA VAL A 196 -4.62 -24.87 6.32
C VAL A 196 -5.60 -26.04 6.15
N THR A 197 -6.77 -25.74 5.56
CA THR A 197 -7.70 -26.77 5.07
C THR A 197 -7.97 -26.61 3.58
N GLY A 198 -7.86 -27.73 2.84
CA GLY A 198 -8.07 -27.77 1.40
C GLY A 198 -7.84 -29.18 0.84
N LYS A 199 -8.34 -29.48 -0.37
CA LYS A 199 -8.11 -30.77 -1.04
C LYS A 199 -6.73 -30.89 -1.68
N GLN A 200 -6.13 -29.77 -2.03
CA GLN A 200 -4.78 -29.68 -2.55
C GLN A 200 -4.09 -28.44 -1.98
N VAL A 201 -2.88 -28.62 -1.52
CA VAL A 201 -2.04 -27.55 -0.94
C VAL A 201 -0.67 -27.58 -1.63
N LEU A 202 -0.30 -26.51 -2.28
CA LEU A 202 1.01 -26.32 -2.89
C LEU A 202 1.88 -25.44 -1.99
N LEU A 203 3.00 -25.99 -1.55
CA LEU A 203 4.04 -25.27 -0.81
C LEU A 203 5.14 -24.86 -1.78
N LYS A 204 5.34 -23.58 -2.00
CA LYS A 204 6.34 -23.01 -2.91
C LYS A 204 7.28 -22.07 -2.17
N GLU A 205 8.57 -22.34 -2.23
CA GLU A 205 9.59 -21.42 -1.70
C GLU A 205 9.63 -20.12 -2.52
N SER A 206 9.74 -18.99 -1.84
CA SER A 206 9.94 -17.67 -2.44
C SER A 206 10.97 -16.88 -1.65
N ALA A 207 11.47 -15.78 -2.19
CA ALA A 207 12.40 -14.89 -1.49
C ALA A 207 11.80 -14.31 -0.19
N SER A 208 10.46 -14.20 -0.11
CA SER A 208 9.73 -13.72 1.05
C SER A 208 9.27 -14.82 2.01
N GLY A 209 9.59 -16.08 1.75
CA GLY A 209 9.20 -17.25 2.54
C GLY A 209 8.47 -18.31 1.73
N THR A 210 7.92 -19.33 2.39
CA THR A 210 7.07 -20.31 1.73
C THR A 210 5.73 -19.66 1.40
N GLN A 211 5.34 -19.72 0.13
CA GLN A 211 3.99 -19.37 -0.31
C GLN A 211 3.13 -20.61 -0.33
N VAL A 212 1.95 -20.53 0.22
CA VAL A 212 0.95 -21.59 0.22
C VAL A 212 -0.18 -21.24 -0.74
N PHE A 213 -0.53 -22.16 -1.60
CA PHE A 213 -1.68 -22.04 -2.50
C PHE A 213 -2.65 -23.17 -2.18
N VAL A 214 -3.87 -22.82 -1.84
CA VAL A 214 -4.91 -23.75 -1.45
C VAL A 214 -5.95 -23.88 -2.56
N GLN A 215 -6.22 -25.10 -2.98
CA GLN A 215 -7.27 -25.35 -3.97
C GLN A 215 -8.63 -25.43 -3.28
N PRO A 216 -9.66 -24.67 -3.75
CA PRO A 216 -11.03 -24.78 -3.30
C PRO A 216 -11.63 -26.19 -3.43
N GLY A 217 -12.74 -26.45 -2.73
CA GLY A 217 -13.49 -27.69 -2.79
C GLY A 217 -13.48 -28.49 -1.49
N SER A 218 -13.08 -27.86 -0.36
CA SER A 218 -13.26 -28.45 0.98
C SER A 218 -13.96 -27.47 1.90
N LEU A 219 -14.98 -27.92 2.62
CA LEU A 219 -15.69 -27.15 3.65
C LEU A 219 -14.99 -27.24 5.03
N GLY A 220 -13.70 -27.55 5.03
CA GLY A 220 -12.93 -27.75 6.25
C GLY A 220 -12.61 -26.47 6.99
N ASP A 221 -12.73 -26.49 8.32
CA ASP A 221 -12.49 -25.34 9.18
C ASP A 221 -11.03 -25.30 9.69
N VAL A 222 -10.51 -24.09 9.86
CA VAL A 222 -9.27 -23.82 10.60
C VAL A 222 -9.60 -23.20 11.95
N VAL A 223 -9.10 -23.79 13.03
CA VAL A 223 -9.39 -23.33 14.40
C VAL A 223 -8.09 -23.09 15.15
N ASN A 224 -7.94 -21.91 15.74
CA ASN A 224 -6.92 -21.65 16.73
C ASN A 224 -7.55 -21.18 18.05
N GLY A 225 -7.39 -21.97 19.10
CA GLY A 225 -7.70 -21.64 20.49
C GLY A 225 -6.45 -21.63 21.36
N GLY A 226 -5.29 -21.93 20.76
CA GLY A 226 -3.99 -21.99 21.41
C GLY A 226 -3.09 -20.77 21.15
N THR A 227 -1.80 -20.92 21.39
CA THR A 227 -0.82 -19.86 21.15
C THR A 227 0.05 -20.17 19.92
N ILE A 228 0.14 -19.23 19.00
CA ILE A 228 1.09 -19.29 17.87
C ILE A 228 2.07 -18.12 17.99
N ARG A 229 3.37 -18.43 17.94
CA ARG A 229 4.48 -17.46 17.87
C ARG A 229 5.39 -17.82 16.72
N ALA A 230 5.45 -16.97 15.72
CA ALA A 230 6.23 -17.21 14.50
C ALA A 230 6.78 -15.89 13.93
N ALA A 231 7.61 -15.97 12.89
CA ALA A 231 7.95 -14.78 12.13
C ALA A 231 6.71 -14.28 11.38
N GLN A 232 5.94 -15.20 10.79
CA GLN A 232 4.66 -14.92 10.13
C GLN A 232 3.64 -16.03 10.48
N ILE A 233 2.34 -15.71 10.40
CA ILE A 233 1.26 -16.66 10.74
C ILE A 233 0.21 -16.64 9.63
N HIS A 234 -0.21 -17.82 9.19
CA HIS A 234 -1.23 -17.96 8.15
C HIS A 234 -2.27 -19.01 8.56
N LEU A 235 -3.52 -18.60 8.67
CA LEU A 235 -4.68 -19.45 8.89
C LEU A 235 -5.59 -19.35 7.66
N GLU A 236 -5.73 -20.43 6.87
CA GLU A 236 -6.50 -20.40 5.63
C GLU A 236 -7.44 -21.62 5.51
N ALA A 237 -8.72 -21.35 5.37
CA ALA A 237 -9.73 -22.33 4.99
C ALA A 237 -10.14 -22.11 3.53
N ALA A 238 -10.08 -23.17 2.69
CA ALA A 238 -10.40 -23.06 1.27
C ALA A 238 -11.81 -22.55 1.02
N ASP A 239 -12.83 -23.28 1.50
CA ASP A 239 -14.25 -22.90 1.42
C ASP A 239 -14.96 -22.98 2.79
N GLY A 240 -14.23 -23.30 3.86
CA GLY A 240 -14.70 -23.37 5.23
C GLY A 240 -14.42 -22.08 6.00
N ASN A 241 -14.48 -22.17 7.33
CA ASN A 241 -14.36 -21.02 8.22
C ASN A 241 -13.00 -20.96 8.91
N VAL A 242 -12.60 -19.75 9.32
CA VAL A 242 -11.47 -19.53 10.20
C VAL A 242 -11.95 -19.00 11.55
N TYR A 243 -11.61 -19.74 12.61
CA TYR A 243 -11.90 -19.42 13.99
C TYR A 243 -10.62 -19.12 14.76
N ALA A 244 -10.34 -17.85 15.00
CA ALA A 244 -9.28 -17.38 15.88
C ALA A 244 -9.93 -17.04 17.23
N LEU A 245 -10.06 -18.07 18.11
CA LEU A 245 -10.92 -18.04 19.29
C LEU A 245 -10.23 -17.44 20.51
N ALA A 246 -10.98 -16.68 21.31
CA ALA A 246 -10.50 -16.18 22.58
C ALA A 246 -10.39 -17.30 23.64
N GLY A 247 -9.23 -17.42 24.28
CA GLY A 247 -8.97 -18.34 25.37
C GLY A 247 -7.95 -17.77 26.35
N ARG A 248 -7.75 -18.43 27.50
CA ARG A 248 -6.76 -17.96 28.50
C ARG A 248 -5.35 -17.81 27.94
N HIS A 249 -5.04 -18.53 26.89
CA HIS A 249 -3.71 -18.57 26.26
C HIS A 249 -3.75 -18.35 24.75
N ALA A 250 -4.93 -18.09 24.16
CA ALA A 250 -5.07 -17.83 22.74
C ALA A 250 -4.41 -16.51 22.36
N ALA A 251 -3.44 -16.57 21.47
CA ALA A 251 -2.78 -15.39 20.93
C ALA A 251 -2.03 -15.72 19.64
N LEU A 252 -2.14 -14.84 18.65
CA LEU A 252 -1.31 -14.85 17.44
C LEU A 252 -0.24 -13.76 17.58
N ARG A 253 1.03 -14.15 17.54
CA ARG A 253 2.15 -13.22 17.58
C ARG A 253 3.13 -13.49 16.44
N ALA A 254 3.10 -12.64 15.43
CA ALA A 254 4.08 -12.59 14.34
C ALA A 254 5.11 -11.50 14.65
N THR A 255 6.39 -11.84 14.71
CA THR A 255 7.45 -10.91 15.11
C THR A 255 8.37 -10.48 13.98
N GLY A 256 8.13 -10.99 12.76
CA GLY A 256 9.04 -10.79 11.65
C GLY A 256 10.43 -11.35 11.88
N THR A 257 11.30 -11.09 10.94
CA THR A 257 12.75 -11.35 10.97
C THR A 257 13.47 -10.14 10.39
N ALA A 258 14.80 -10.13 10.39
CA ALA A 258 15.60 -9.07 9.75
C ALA A 258 15.31 -8.87 8.24
N LYS A 259 14.65 -9.85 7.60
CA LYS A 259 14.32 -9.84 6.16
C LYS A 259 12.82 -9.77 5.86
N ARG A 260 11.95 -9.90 6.86
CA ARG A 260 10.49 -9.98 6.71
C ARG A 260 9.79 -9.34 7.88
N ASP A 261 8.82 -8.47 7.61
CA ASP A 261 7.94 -7.93 8.63
C ASP A 261 7.02 -9.00 9.21
N GLY A 262 6.58 -8.79 10.45
CA GLY A 262 5.54 -9.60 11.06
C GLY A 262 4.25 -9.53 10.25
N HIS A 263 3.66 -10.67 9.93
CA HIS A 263 2.42 -10.71 9.17
C HIS A 263 1.51 -11.81 9.69
N VAL A 264 0.22 -11.50 9.80
CA VAL A 264 -0.82 -12.48 10.16
C VAL A 264 -1.91 -12.44 9.08
N TRP A 265 -2.19 -13.58 8.47
CA TRP A 265 -3.29 -13.78 7.55
C TRP A 265 -4.35 -14.68 8.19
N LEU A 266 -5.61 -14.24 8.14
CA LEU A 266 -6.80 -15.01 8.46
C LEU A 266 -7.67 -15.02 7.20
N VAL A 267 -7.76 -16.13 6.50
CA VAL A 267 -8.36 -16.19 5.16
C VAL A 267 -9.43 -17.29 5.07
N ALA A 268 -10.68 -16.87 4.86
CA ALA A 268 -11.84 -17.73 4.59
C ALA A 268 -12.71 -17.06 3.51
N ARG A 269 -12.25 -17.05 2.26
CA ARG A 269 -12.87 -16.25 1.18
C ARG A 269 -14.34 -16.53 0.96
N GLU A 270 -14.75 -17.79 1.05
CA GLU A 270 -16.15 -18.24 0.89
C GLU A 270 -16.83 -18.51 2.24
N GLY A 271 -16.10 -18.43 3.33
CA GLY A 271 -16.56 -18.71 4.68
C GLY A 271 -16.50 -17.50 5.61
N ASP A 272 -16.72 -17.77 6.90
CA ASP A 272 -16.76 -16.78 7.96
C ASP A 272 -15.43 -16.72 8.69
N VAL A 273 -15.01 -15.51 9.10
CA VAL A 273 -13.88 -15.30 10.02
C VAL A 273 -14.40 -14.82 11.36
N GLN A 274 -14.21 -15.63 12.41
CA GLN A 274 -14.43 -15.23 13.78
C GLN A 274 -13.07 -14.95 14.44
N GLN A 275 -12.80 -13.66 14.67
CA GLN A 275 -11.55 -13.18 15.24
C GLN A 275 -11.81 -12.63 16.64
N HIS A 276 -11.61 -13.46 17.67
CA HIS A 276 -11.90 -13.11 19.06
C HIS A 276 -10.65 -12.94 19.93
N GLU A 277 -9.46 -13.19 19.39
CA GLU A 277 -8.21 -13.15 20.12
C GLU A 277 -7.38 -11.87 19.89
N ARG A 278 -6.33 -11.73 20.69
CA ARG A 278 -5.33 -10.67 20.48
C ARG A 278 -4.35 -11.08 19.39
N ILE A 279 -4.23 -10.21 18.38
CA ILE A 279 -3.26 -10.37 17.30
C ILE A 279 -2.18 -9.29 17.44
N ASN A 280 -0.92 -9.71 17.45
CA ASN A 280 0.21 -8.81 17.45
C ASN A 280 1.13 -9.18 16.28
N ALA A 281 1.19 -8.32 15.26
CA ALA A 281 2.05 -8.49 14.10
C ALA A 281 3.23 -7.50 14.07
N ARG A 282 3.42 -6.69 15.12
CA ARG A 282 4.57 -5.78 15.20
C ARG A 282 5.87 -6.53 15.24
N ASN A 283 6.87 -6.01 14.53
CA ASN A 283 8.24 -6.50 14.55
C ASN A 283 8.83 -6.51 15.95
N GLY A 284 9.98 -7.13 16.14
CA GLY A 284 10.64 -7.21 17.43
C GLY A 284 11.01 -5.85 18.06
N ASP A 285 11.20 -4.82 17.23
CA ASP A 285 11.45 -3.42 17.61
C ASP A 285 10.16 -2.61 17.89
N GLY A 286 8.99 -3.22 17.73
CA GLY A 286 7.68 -2.58 17.94
C GLY A 286 7.15 -1.82 16.73
N THR A 287 7.88 -1.79 15.61
CA THR A 287 7.48 -1.13 14.36
C THR A 287 6.79 -2.09 13.40
N GLY A 288 6.30 -1.58 12.28
CA GLY A 288 5.83 -2.36 11.14
C GLY A 288 4.67 -3.31 11.43
N GLY A 289 4.64 -4.37 10.65
CA GLY A 289 3.68 -5.46 10.74
C GLY A 289 2.32 -5.20 10.09
N THR A 290 1.73 -6.26 9.58
CA THR A 290 0.44 -6.22 8.88
C THR A 290 -0.45 -7.36 9.37
N VAL A 291 -1.75 -7.12 9.41
CA VAL A 291 -2.77 -8.15 9.58
C VAL A 291 -3.74 -8.07 8.42
N ASP A 292 -3.97 -9.18 7.75
CA ASP A 292 -4.98 -9.31 6.71
C ASP A 292 -6.07 -10.28 7.20
N THR A 293 -7.31 -9.80 7.24
CA THR A 293 -8.47 -10.61 7.60
C THR A 293 -9.43 -10.61 6.41
N ILE A 294 -9.65 -11.76 5.79
CA ILE A 294 -10.44 -11.89 4.57
C ILE A 294 -11.50 -12.98 4.78
N GLY A 295 -12.76 -12.64 4.63
CA GLY A 295 -13.88 -13.56 4.77
C GLY A 295 -15.15 -13.04 4.14
N LYS A 296 -16.11 -13.92 3.89
CA LYS A 296 -17.44 -13.54 3.39
C LYS A 296 -18.20 -12.72 4.43
N THR A 297 -18.15 -13.16 5.69
CA THR A 297 -18.65 -12.42 6.86
C THR A 297 -17.58 -12.41 7.96
N MET A 298 -17.72 -11.49 8.93
CA MET A 298 -16.71 -11.30 9.98
C MET A 298 -17.31 -10.91 11.31
N GLU A 299 -16.71 -11.45 12.38
CA GLU A 299 -17.01 -11.09 13.77
C GLU A 299 -15.69 -10.85 14.53
N PHE A 300 -15.61 -9.69 15.22
CA PHE A 300 -14.41 -9.25 15.94
C PHE A 300 -14.62 -9.15 17.45
N GLU A 301 -15.43 -10.03 18.02
CA GLU A 301 -15.75 -9.97 19.46
C GLU A 301 -14.48 -10.04 20.32
N HIS A 302 -14.28 -9.07 21.20
CA HIS A 302 -13.11 -8.93 22.09
C HIS A 302 -11.73 -8.83 21.43
N SER A 303 -11.63 -8.88 20.09
CA SER A 303 -10.37 -8.78 19.38
C SER A 303 -9.69 -7.44 19.56
N THR A 304 -8.37 -7.46 19.49
CA THR A 304 -7.51 -6.27 19.38
C THR A 304 -6.33 -6.61 18.49
N VAL A 305 -6.11 -5.78 17.47
CA VAL A 305 -4.98 -5.90 16.55
C VAL A 305 -3.95 -4.84 16.89
N ALA A 306 -2.70 -5.27 17.09
CA ALA A 306 -1.53 -4.43 17.24
C ALA A 306 -0.58 -4.67 16.06
N ALA A 307 -0.60 -3.76 15.09
CA ALA A 307 0.18 -3.78 13.86
C ALA A 307 0.39 -2.36 13.36
N SER A 308 1.10 -2.17 12.26
CA SER A 308 1.07 -0.91 11.51
C SER A 308 -0.23 -0.78 10.72
N LYS A 309 -0.66 -1.89 10.10
CA LYS A 309 -1.85 -1.94 9.23
C LYS A 309 -2.72 -3.17 9.54
N TRP A 310 -4.03 -2.97 9.48
CA TRP A 310 -5.01 -4.05 9.47
C TRP A 310 -5.92 -3.89 8.27
N ASN A 311 -5.81 -4.79 7.31
CA ASN A 311 -6.64 -4.81 6.11
C ASN A 311 -7.76 -5.86 6.30
N ILE A 312 -8.96 -5.45 6.04
CA ILE A 312 -10.17 -6.28 6.17
C ILE A 312 -10.84 -6.36 4.80
N GLY A 313 -11.01 -7.58 4.28
CA GLY A 313 -11.75 -7.87 3.05
C GLY A 313 -13.03 -8.64 3.39
N VAL A 314 -14.20 -8.11 3.07
CA VAL A 314 -15.50 -8.69 3.47
C VAL A 314 -16.56 -8.51 2.40
N GLY A 315 -17.54 -9.41 2.30
CA GLY A 315 -18.65 -9.25 1.37
C GLY A 315 -19.51 -8.02 1.68
N GLU A 316 -19.91 -7.88 2.94
CA GLU A 316 -20.64 -6.74 3.50
C GLU A 316 -20.27 -6.56 4.98
N LEU A 317 -20.10 -5.34 5.44
CA LEU A 317 -19.82 -5.08 6.85
C LEU A 317 -21.00 -4.42 7.56
N ASN A 318 -21.46 -5.07 8.64
CA ASN A 318 -22.34 -4.45 9.64
C ASN A 318 -21.55 -4.26 10.94
N ALA A 319 -21.03 -3.05 11.17
CA ALA A 319 -20.24 -2.72 12.36
C ALA A 319 -21.16 -2.44 13.56
N GLY A 320 -21.65 -3.50 14.17
CA GLY A 320 -22.37 -3.47 15.45
C GLY A 320 -21.41 -3.26 16.65
N PRO A 321 -21.93 -3.35 17.90
CA PRO A 321 -21.15 -2.99 19.10
C PRO A 321 -19.82 -3.73 19.23
N HIS A 322 -19.76 -5.02 18.94
CA HIS A 322 -18.56 -5.84 19.05
C HIS A 322 -17.49 -5.44 18.03
N ASN A 323 -17.89 -5.37 16.75
CA ASN A 323 -17.00 -4.97 15.67
C ASN A 323 -16.50 -3.52 15.85
N ALA A 324 -17.38 -2.59 16.20
CA ALA A 324 -17.02 -1.21 16.42
C ALA A 324 -16.04 -1.04 17.61
N ALA A 325 -16.23 -1.80 18.70
CA ALA A 325 -15.33 -1.78 19.83
C ALA A 325 -13.95 -2.36 19.49
N ALA A 326 -13.85 -3.44 18.71
CA ALA A 326 -12.59 -4.04 18.27
C ALA A 326 -11.82 -3.07 17.34
N LEU A 327 -12.49 -2.46 16.39
CA LEU A 327 -11.93 -1.43 15.50
C LEU A 327 -11.40 -0.23 16.31
N SER A 328 -12.22 0.28 17.26
CA SER A 328 -11.83 1.42 18.12
C SER A 328 -10.60 1.12 18.97
N ARG A 329 -10.51 -0.09 19.56
CA ARG A 329 -9.31 -0.52 20.34
C ARG A 329 -8.07 -0.62 19.45
N SER A 330 -8.21 -1.20 18.26
CA SER A 330 -7.11 -1.40 17.32
C SER A 330 -6.59 -0.06 16.78
N LEU A 331 -7.47 0.84 16.38
CA LEU A 331 -7.11 2.22 15.98
C LEU A 331 -6.42 2.97 17.13
N SER A 332 -6.96 2.90 18.36
CA SER A 332 -6.35 3.55 19.53
C SER A 332 -5.00 2.93 19.93
N SER A 333 -4.72 1.69 19.53
CA SER A 333 -3.39 1.08 19.70
C SER A 333 -2.36 1.54 18.65
N GLY A 334 -2.75 2.40 17.70
CA GLY A 334 -1.91 2.91 16.61
C GLY A 334 -1.93 2.04 15.35
N THR A 335 -2.93 1.16 15.20
CA THR A 335 -3.10 0.33 14.01
C THR A 335 -4.04 1.03 13.02
N SER A 336 -3.54 1.43 11.86
CA SER A 336 -4.40 1.95 10.79
C SER A 336 -5.23 0.81 10.19
N VAL A 337 -6.52 1.08 9.94
CA VAL A 337 -7.48 0.07 9.47
C VAL A 337 -8.01 0.45 8.10
N THR A 338 -7.96 -0.50 7.18
CA THR A 338 -8.61 -0.40 5.86
C THR A 338 -9.64 -1.52 5.72
N ILE A 339 -10.87 -1.15 5.46
CA ILE A 339 -11.98 -2.10 5.22
C ILE A 339 -12.38 -2.00 3.77
N ASN A 340 -12.33 -3.13 3.07
CA ASN A 340 -12.79 -3.29 1.69
C ASN A 340 -13.99 -4.24 1.70
N ALA A 341 -15.18 -3.70 1.51
CA ALA A 341 -16.39 -4.49 1.37
C ALA A 341 -16.78 -4.62 -0.11
N ASP A 342 -17.22 -5.80 -0.52
CA ASP A 342 -17.68 -6.01 -1.89
C ASP A 342 -18.99 -5.27 -2.20
N ARG A 343 -19.81 -5.05 -1.18
CA ARG A 343 -21.08 -4.32 -1.25
C ARG A 343 -21.09 -3.14 -0.30
N ASP A 344 -21.87 -3.20 0.75
CA ASP A 344 -22.16 -2.08 1.63
C ASP A 344 -21.37 -2.13 2.94
N ILE A 345 -21.15 -0.97 3.51
CA ILE A 345 -20.61 -0.81 4.87
C ILE A 345 -21.62 -0.04 5.71
N ASN A 346 -22.13 -0.69 6.76
CA ASN A 346 -23.08 -0.14 7.70
C ASN A 346 -22.44 0.02 9.08
N ILE A 347 -22.23 1.25 9.53
CA ILE A 347 -21.71 1.56 10.86
C ILE A 347 -22.89 1.90 11.76
N VAL A 348 -23.28 0.97 12.62
CA VAL A 348 -24.46 1.13 13.48
C VAL A 348 -24.10 1.30 14.97
N SER A 349 -22.80 1.37 15.27
CA SER A 349 -22.28 1.62 16.62
C SER A 349 -21.09 2.58 16.59
N ALA A 350 -20.86 3.28 17.70
CA ALA A 350 -19.84 4.31 17.77
C ALA A 350 -18.42 3.75 17.54
N LEU A 351 -17.67 4.44 16.68
CA LEU A 351 -16.23 4.23 16.44
C LEU A 351 -15.48 5.45 16.99
N ARG A 352 -14.66 5.23 18.02
CA ARG A 352 -13.93 6.30 18.67
C ARG A 352 -12.49 5.88 18.91
N TRP A 353 -11.56 6.74 18.53
CA TRP A 353 -10.15 6.48 18.79
C TRP A 353 -9.37 7.76 19.07
N ASN A 354 -8.10 7.60 19.41
CA ASN A 354 -7.14 8.67 19.60
C ASN A 354 -5.82 8.29 18.93
N GLY A 355 -5.03 9.27 18.57
CA GLY A 355 -3.72 9.03 17.95
C GLY A 355 -3.68 9.31 16.46
N ALA A 356 -2.66 8.77 15.77
CA ALA A 356 -2.43 9.04 14.36
C ALA A 356 -2.96 7.95 13.41
N ALA A 357 -3.54 6.88 13.96
CA ALA A 357 -4.07 5.80 13.15
C ALA A 357 -5.26 6.26 12.32
N SER A 358 -5.31 5.86 11.06
CA SER A 358 -6.34 6.25 10.11
C SER A 358 -7.31 5.10 9.82
N LEU A 359 -8.57 5.45 9.54
CA LEU A 359 -9.62 4.54 9.14
C LEU A 359 -10.03 4.82 7.70
N ALA A 360 -9.94 3.80 6.84
CA ALA A 360 -10.47 3.83 5.47
C ALA A 360 -11.60 2.80 5.33
N LEU A 361 -12.77 3.25 4.90
CA LEU A 361 -13.95 2.45 4.61
C LEU A 361 -14.21 2.51 3.11
N ASN A 362 -13.97 1.42 2.41
CA ASN A 362 -14.13 1.30 0.96
C ASN A 362 -15.27 0.30 0.69
N ALA A 363 -16.44 0.81 0.34
CA ALA A 363 -17.60 0.01 -0.02
C ALA A 363 -17.69 -0.12 -1.55
N GLY A 364 -17.93 -1.33 -2.05
CA GLY A 364 -18.19 -1.56 -3.47
C GLY A 364 -19.46 -0.85 -3.93
N HIS A 365 -20.41 -0.57 -3.04
CA HIS A 365 -21.60 0.21 -3.33
C HIS A 365 -21.74 1.39 -2.35
N SER A 366 -22.37 1.27 -1.19
CA SER A 366 -22.72 2.42 -0.35
C SER A 366 -22.21 2.32 1.08
N ILE A 367 -22.12 3.47 1.76
CA ILE A 367 -21.76 3.58 3.18
C ILE A 367 -22.89 4.25 3.94
N LEU A 368 -23.34 3.59 5.02
CA LEU A 368 -24.32 4.12 5.97
C LEU A 368 -23.69 4.29 7.36
N ILE A 369 -23.75 5.50 7.90
CA ILE A 369 -23.52 5.79 9.32
C ILE A 369 -24.89 5.97 9.96
N GLY A 370 -25.27 5.04 10.83
CA GLY A 370 -26.60 4.96 11.41
C GLY A 370 -26.95 6.12 12.34
N PRO A 371 -28.25 6.32 12.66
CA PRO A 371 -28.68 7.34 13.61
C PRO A 371 -28.10 7.05 15.00
N ALA A 372 -27.84 8.10 15.78
CA ALA A 372 -27.18 8.04 17.09
C ALA A 372 -25.77 7.44 17.11
N THR A 373 -25.19 7.17 15.96
CA THR A 373 -23.81 6.69 15.81
C THR A 373 -22.83 7.86 15.74
N THR A 374 -21.69 7.74 16.38
CA THR A 374 -20.61 8.74 16.30
C THR A 374 -19.32 8.12 15.83
N LEU A 375 -18.75 8.65 14.76
CA LEU A 375 -17.38 8.41 14.35
C LEU A 375 -16.53 9.58 14.83
N SER A 376 -15.49 9.34 15.64
CA SER A 376 -14.66 10.43 16.16
C SER A 376 -13.21 10.03 16.36
N ASP A 377 -12.32 10.97 16.08
CA ASP A 377 -10.91 10.93 16.48
C ASP A 377 -10.56 12.16 17.34
N THR A 378 -9.63 11.98 18.28
CA THR A 378 -9.11 13.06 19.14
C THR A 378 -7.60 13.27 18.98
N GLY A 379 -7.00 12.67 17.96
CA GLY A 379 -5.57 12.77 17.65
C GLY A 379 -5.31 13.39 16.27
N ALA A 380 -4.54 12.67 15.45
CA ALA A 380 -4.19 13.06 14.09
C ALA A 380 -4.68 12.04 13.03
N GLY A 381 -5.61 11.19 13.40
CA GLY A 381 -6.15 10.14 12.53
C GLY A 381 -7.05 10.70 11.44
N ASN A 382 -6.92 10.13 10.24
CA ASN A 382 -7.76 10.48 9.10
C ASN A 382 -8.92 9.50 8.96
N LEU A 383 -10.03 9.96 8.39
CA LEU A 383 -11.15 9.13 7.97
C LEU A 383 -11.36 9.27 6.47
N THR A 384 -11.34 8.15 5.76
CA THR A 384 -11.73 8.09 4.36
C THR A 384 -12.96 7.21 4.24
N LEU A 385 -14.02 7.74 3.68
CA LEU A 385 -15.25 7.04 3.32
C LEU A 385 -15.31 7.01 1.80
N ARG A 386 -15.30 5.83 1.18
CA ARG A 386 -15.37 5.68 -0.27
C ARG A 386 -16.47 4.70 -0.65
N ALA A 387 -17.54 5.22 -1.21
CA ALA A 387 -18.54 4.45 -1.92
C ALA A 387 -18.09 4.21 -3.37
N ASP A 388 -18.68 3.24 -4.06
CA ASP A 388 -18.23 2.82 -5.41
C ASP A 388 -16.72 2.64 -5.51
N SER A 389 -16.16 1.86 -4.58
CA SER A 389 -14.70 1.67 -4.50
C SER A 389 -14.10 1.00 -5.74
N LYS A 390 -14.93 0.38 -6.59
CA LYS A 390 -14.54 -0.27 -7.85
C LYS A 390 -14.60 0.68 -9.06
N GLY A 391 -15.19 1.87 -8.91
CA GLY A 391 -15.33 2.87 -9.97
C GLY A 391 -16.17 2.38 -11.15
N VAL A 392 -17.34 1.82 -10.88
CA VAL A 392 -18.25 1.24 -11.89
C VAL A 392 -19.57 2.00 -12.05
N ASP A 393 -19.71 3.14 -11.38
CA ASP A 393 -20.85 4.07 -11.46
C ASP A 393 -22.18 3.40 -11.09
N ASN A 394 -22.20 2.77 -9.93
CA ASN A 394 -23.33 1.95 -9.43
C ASN A 394 -24.27 2.70 -8.48
N HIS A 395 -24.26 4.03 -8.49
CA HIS A 395 -25.01 4.92 -7.60
C HIS A 395 -24.55 4.87 -6.13
N GLY A 396 -23.30 4.47 -5.88
CA GLY A 396 -22.70 4.37 -4.58
C GLY A 396 -22.78 5.68 -3.78
N SER A 397 -23.43 5.62 -2.62
CA SER A 397 -23.80 6.80 -1.84
C SER A 397 -23.21 6.75 -0.44
N ILE A 398 -22.99 7.92 0.16
CA ILE A 398 -22.60 8.02 1.57
C ILE A 398 -23.73 8.73 2.33
N THR A 399 -24.35 8.01 3.24
CA THR A 399 -25.42 8.54 4.10
C THR A 399 -24.92 8.56 5.56
N ASN A 400 -24.66 9.75 6.08
CA ASN A 400 -24.46 9.95 7.51
C ASN A 400 -25.77 10.39 8.15
N ALA A 401 -26.43 9.50 8.88
CA ALA A 401 -27.57 9.81 9.72
C ALA A 401 -27.16 10.13 11.17
N GLY A 402 -25.89 9.96 11.49
CA GLY A 402 -25.29 10.16 12.82
C GLY A 402 -24.40 11.40 12.89
N THR A 403 -23.23 11.24 13.52
CA THR A 403 -22.27 12.30 13.74
C THR A 403 -20.86 11.89 13.31
N ILE A 404 -20.19 12.73 12.51
CA ILE A 404 -18.75 12.69 12.28
C ILE A 404 -18.13 13.83 13.07
N ASP A 405 -17.33 13.52 14.11
CA ASP A 405 -16.80 14.49 15.06
C ASP A 405 -15.26 14.53 15.01
N TRP A 406 -14.72 15.48 14.27
CA TRP A 406 -13.30 15.83 14.18
C TRP A 406 -12.96 17.14 14.91
N SER A 407 -13.84 17.61 15.79
CA SER A 407 -13.67 18.88 16.52
C SER A 407 -12.43 18.93 17.41
N ARG A 408 -11.85 17.79 17.75
CA ARG A 408 -10.62 17.66 18.55
C ARG A 408 -9.46 17.00 17.79
N SER A 409 -9.66 16.64 16.52
CA SER A 409 -8.64 16.01 15.69
C SER A 409 -7.89 17.04 14.85
N THR A 410 -6.62 16.76 14.58
CA THR A 410 -5.82 17.45 13.56
C THR A 410 -5.82 16.74 12.22
N GLY A 411 -6.38 15.54 12.15
CA GLY A 411 -6.58 14.79 10.91
C GLY A 411 -7.70 15.38 10.04
N PHE A 412 -7.96 14.76 8.90
CA PHE A 412 -9.00 15.17 7.96
C PHE A 412 -10.02 14.06 7.69
N VAL A 413 -11.14 14.43 7.09
CA VAL A 413 -12.18 13.52 6.62
C VAL A 413 -12.41 13.73 5.12
N ALA A 414 -12.30 12.65 4.34
CA ALA A 414 -12.66 12.62 2.93
C ALA A 414 -13.84 11.67 2.71
N ALA A 415 -14.92 12.18 2.11
CA ALA A 415 -16.07 11.38 1.73
C ALA A 415 -16.18 11.36 0.20
N LEU A 416 -15.98 10.18 -0.41
CA LEU A 416 -15.96 9.98 -1.86
C LEU A 416 -17.19 9.17 -2.26
N TYR A 417 -18.06 9.75 -3.07
CA TYR A 417 -19.31 9.13 -3.52
C TYR A 417 -19.44 9.21 -5.04
N ASP A 418 -20.15 8.25 -5.60
CA ASP A 418 -20.34 8.12 -7.04
C ASP A 418 -20.95 9.40 -7.66
N SER A 419 -20.60 9.70 -8.90
CA SER A 419 -21.14 10.85 -9.66
C SER A 419 -22.66 10.81 -9.73
N ASN A 420 -23.24 9.63 -9.84
CA ASN A 420 -24.68 9.35 -9.87
C ASN A 420 -25.27 9.09 -8.46
N GLY A 421 -24.42 9.06 -7.43
CA GLY A 421 -24.81 8.82 -6.04
C GLY A 421 -25.16 10.11 -5.28
N ARG A 422 -25.30 9.98 -3.96
CA ARG A 422 -25.62 11.07 -3.07
C ARG A 422 -24.72 11.11 -1.85
N TYR A 423 -24.37 12.29 -1.41
CA TYR A 423 -23.76 12.55 -0.10
C TYR A 423 -24.77 13.23 0.84
N THR A 424 -25.07 12.60 1.97
CA THR A 424 -25.86 13.17 3.05
C THR A 424 -24.94 13.39 4.26
N PRO A 425 -24.60 14.63 4.62
CA PRO A 425 -23.56 14.91 5.61
C PRO A 425 -23.95 14.59 7.06
N GLY A 426 -25.24 14.59 7.40
CA GLY A 426 -25.68 14.47 8.79
C GLY A 426 -25.10 15.56 9.70
N THR A 427 -24.72 15.21 10.93
CA THR A 427 -24.00 16.12 11.82
C THR A 427 -22.50 15.98 11.59
N VAL A 428 -21.85 17.09 11.21
CA VAL A 428 -20.39 17.16 11.04
C VAL A 428 -19.84 18.22 11.99
N ARG A 429 -18.81 17.86 12.78
CA ARG A 429 -18.11 18.77 13.69
C ARG A 429 -16.64 18.83 13.30
N THR A 430 -16.13 20.04 13.13
CA THR A 430 -14.74 20.32 12.73
C THR A 430 -13.98 21.03 13.84
N ASN A 431 -12.66 20.92 13.81
CA ASN A 431 -11.76 21.64 14.68
C ASN A 431 -11.54 23.06 14.14
N ALA A 432 -11.97 24.08 14.88
CA ALA A 432 -11.83 25.48 14.48
C ALA A 432 -10.35 25.92 14.34
N ALA A 433 -9.42 25.24 15.01
CA ALA A 433 -7.98 25.50 14.92
C ALA A 433 -7.26 24.60 13.90
N TRP A 434 -8.02 23.81 13.10
CA TRP A 434 -7.40 22.93 12.13
C TRP A 434 -6.66 23.73 11.04
N ALA A 435 -5.47 23.28 10.74
CA ALA A 435 -4.67 23.78 9.63
C ALA A 435 -4.24 22.61 8.74
N ALA A 436 -4.30 22.81 7.44
CA ALA A 436 -3.81 21.83 6.47
C ALA A 436 -2.31 21.59 6.65
N ALA A 437 -1.89 20.34 6.55
CA ALA A 437 -0.45 20.05 6.51
C ALA A 437 0.20 20.75 5.31
N PRO A 438 1.45 21.23 5.46
CA PRO A 438 2.17 21.86 4.36
C PRO A 438 2.16 20.97 3.10
N PHE A 439 1.95 21.59 1.96
CA PHE A 439 1.90 20.94 0.64
C PHE A 439 0.80 19.87 0.45
N SER A 440 -0.12 19.71 1.39
CA SER A 440 -1.24 18.77 1.23
C SER A 440 -2.26 19.21 0.19
N GLY A 441 -2.37 20.50 -0.05
CA GLY A 441 -3.40 21.09 -0.90
C GLY A 441 -4.83 21.03 -0.33
N LEU A 442 -5.00 20.62 0.92
CA LEU A 442 -6.30 20.59 1.59
C LEU A 442 -6.75 22.00 1.97
N LYS A 443 -8.02 22.33 1.75
CA LYS A 443 -8.62 23.60 2.16
C LYS A 443 -9.54 23.48 3.38
N THR A 444 -10.15 22.33 3.54
CA THR A 444 -11.13 22.07 4.61
C THR A 444 -10.80 20.76 5.30
N GLN A 445 -11.08 20.70 6.59
CA GLN A 445 -10.86 19.47 7.37
C GLN A 445 -11.77 18.33 6.94
N VAL A 446 -12.99 18.65 6.50
CA VAL A 446 -13.97 17.67 6.01
C VAL A 446 -14.38 18.06 4.61
N THR A 447 -14.15 17.19 3.66
CA THR A 447 -14.48 17.42 2.24
C THR A 447 -15.25 16.22 1.67
N ALA A 448 -16.34 16.48 0.99
CA ALA A 448 -17.04 15.51 0.19
C ALA A 448 -16.68 15.69 -1.29
N TYR A 449 -16.27 14.61 -1.94
CA TYR A 449 -15.87 14.57 -3.33
C TYR A 449 -16.82 13.69 -4.14
N ARG A 450 -17.24 14.20 -5.30
CA ARG A 450 -17.90 13.40 -6.33
C ARG A 450 -16.83 12.65 -7.11
N LEU A 451 -16.96 11.31 -7.19
CA LEU A 451 -16.02 10.48 -7.97
C LEU A 451 -16.15 10.76 -9.46
N VAL A 452 -15.05 10.66 -10.17
CA VAL A 452 -14.90 10.76 -11.61
C VAL A 452 -14.27 9.45 -12.09
N ASN A 453 -15.03 8.66 -12.82
CA ASN A 453 -14.67 7.31 -13.26
C ASN A 453 -14.53 7.17 -14.77
N SER A 454 -14.79 8.25 -15.54
CA SER A 454 -14.68 8.27 -16.98
C SER A 454 -14.21 9.65 -17.51
N ILE A 455 -13.80 9.71 -18.77
CA ILE A 455 -13.42 10.97 -19.43
C ILE A 455 -14.64 11.86 -19.58
N ASP A 456 -15.81 11.30 -19.90
CA ASP A 456 -17.05 12.08 -20.01
C ASP A 456 -17.42 12.75 -18.68
N GLU A 457 -17.23 12.04 -17.55
CA GLU A 457 -17.44 12.63 -16.24
C GLU A 457 -16.40 13.70 -15.89
N LEU A 458 -15.17 13.52 -16.36
CA LEU A 458 -14.12 14.53 -16.21
C LEU A 458 -14.49 15.82 -16.97
N GLU A 459 -14.97 15.74 -18.20
CA GLU A 459 -15.47 16.89 -18.99
C GLU A 459 -16.71 17.53 -18.34
N ASN A 460 -17.60 16.70 -17.75
CA ASN A 460 -18.82 17.13 -17.08
C ASN A 460 -18.56 17.96 -15.81
N ILE A 461 -17.33 18.01 -15.29
CA ILE A 461 -16.92 18.97 -14.23
C ILE A 461 -17.25 20.41 -14.67
N SER A 462 -17.22 20.69 -15.96
CA SER A 462 -17.58 21.99 -16.55
C SER A 462 -19.01 22.45 -16.19
N GLN A 463 -19.91 21.53 -15.84
CA GLN A 463 -21.27 21.85 -15.42
C GLN A 463 -21.37 22.45 -14.01
N ASN A 464 -20.34 22.19 -13.17
CA ASN A 464 -20.27 22.76 -11.82
C ASN A 464 -18.81 22.99 -11.38
N LEU A 465 -18.24 24.09 -11.82
CA LEU A 465 -16.84 24.45 -11.58
C LEU A 465 -16.50 24.77 -10.12
N ALA A 466 -17.51 24.89 -9.24
CA ALA A 466 -17.34 25.09 -7.80
C ALA A 466 -17.43 23.78 -7.00
N GLY A 467 -17.70 22.65 -7.65
CA GLY A 467 -17.82 21.34 -7.02
C GLY A 467 -16.47 20.75 -6.58
N ASN A 468 -16.53 19.79 -5.66
CA ASN A 468 -15.36 18.99 -5.28
C ASN A 468 -15.42 17.63 -5.98
N TYR A 469 -14.35 17.26 -6.62
CA TYR A 469 -14.24 16.05 -7.44
C TYR A 469 -12.98 15.24 -7.08
N ALA A 470 -13.05 13.93 -7.27
CA ALA A 470 -11.90 13.06 -7.08
C ALA A 470 -11.86 11.97 -8.15
N LEU A 471 -10.67 11.59 -8.62
CA LEU A 471 -10.55 10.41 -9.46
C LEU A 471 -10.87 9.15 -8.64
N GLY A 472 -11.75 8.30 -9.20
CA GLY A 472 -12.08 7.01 -8.61
C GLY A 472 -11.17 5.89 -9.10
N LYS A 473 -10.51 6.08 -10.24
CA LYS A 473 -9.58 5.14 -10.89
C LYS A 473 -8.71 5.88 -11.90
N ASP A 474 -7.76 5.17 -12.48
CA ASP A 474 -7.01 5.66 -13.62
C ASP A 474 -7.94 5.81 -14.83
N LEU A 475 -7.79 6.91 -15.57
CA LEU A 475 -8.57 7.23 -16.76
C LEU A 475 -7.68 7.19 -17.99
N SER A 476 -8.25 6.81 -19.15
CA SER A 476 -7.57 6.87 -20.44
C SER A 476 -8.47 7.52 -21.47
N SER A 477 -7.97 8.59 -22.09
CA SER A 477 -8.61 9.29 -23.20
C SER A 477 -8.15 8.69 -24.52
N LYS A 478 -9.05 8.59 -25.49
CA LYS A 478 -8.75 8.09 -26.86
C LYS A 478 -9.04 9.10 -27.95
N GLY A 479 -9.32 10.33 -27.58
CA GLY A 479 -9.71 11.36 -28.55
C GLY A 479 -9.41 12.76 -28.05
N PHE A 480 -10.02 13.75 -28.71
CA PHE A 480 -9.94 15.13 -28.26
C PHE A 480 -10.68 15.29 -26.92
N PHE A 481 -10.10 16.08 -26.06
CA PHE A 481 -10.64 16.40 -24.75
C PHE A 481 -11.08 17.85 -24.71
N THR A 482 -12.30 18.09 -24.22
CA THR A 482 -12.81 19.45 -24.01
C THR A 482 -12.29 20.00 -22.70
N PRO A 483 -11.47 21.07 -22.70
CA PRO A 483 -10.95 21.63 -21.45
C PRO A 483 -12.02 21.94 -20.42
N ILE A 484 -11.79 21.54 -19.18
CA ILE A 484 -12.71 21.83 -18.07
C ILE A 484 -12.81 23.36 -17.90
N GLY A 485 -14.04 23.88 -17.96
CA GLY A 485 -14.31 25.29 -17.82
C GLY A 485 -13.92 26.13 -19.04
N LEU A 486 -13.83 25.56 -20.23
CA LEU A 486 -13.56 26.27 -21.45
C LEU A 486 -14.56 27.45 -21.65
N GLY A 487 -14.03 28.67 -21.86
CA GLY A 487 -14.83 29.88 -22.00
C GLY A 487 -15.43 30.43 -20.66
N SER A 488 -15.16 29.81 -19.53
CA SER A 488 -15.59 30.34 -18.23
C SER A 488 -14.74 31.54 -17.79
N THR A 489 -15.37 32.59 -17.32
CA THR A 489 -14.68 33.79 -16.80
C THR A 489 -14.12 33.60 -15.38
N THR A 490 -14.63 32.65 -14.61
CA THR A 490 -14.18 32.36 -13.23
C THR A 490 -13.28 31.15 -13.12
N GLY A 491 -13.33 30.28 -14.13
CA GLY A 491 -12.61 29.02 -14.13
C GLY A 491 -13.08 28.04 -13.07
N PHE A 492 -12.29 26.97 -12.87
CA PHE A 492 -12.53 25.97 -11.83
C PHE A 492 -12.19 26.53 -10.45
N THR A 493 -13.17 26.61 -9.56
CA THR A 493 -13.05 27.20 -8.21
C THR A 493 -13.20 26.17 -7.09
N GLY A 494 -13.55 24.95 -7.43
CA GLY A 494 -13.69 23.82 -6.49
C GLY A 494 -12.37 23.14 -6.11
N GLN A 495 -12.44 21.89 -5.69
CA GLN A 495 -11.27 21.06 -5.38
C GLN A 495 -11.29 19.80 -6.27
N PHE A 496 -10.22 19.54 -6.98
CA PHE A 496 -9.98 18.31 -7.74
C PHE A 496 -8.83 17.54 -7.11
N ASP A 497 -9.08 16.31 -6.68
CA ASP A 497 -8.09 15.42 -6.10
C ASP A 497 -7.92 14.17 -6.96
N GLY A 498 -6.75 13.99 -7.54
CA GLY A 498 -6.44 12.79 -8.30
C GLY A 498 -6.25 11.54 -7.44
N PHE A 499 -6.09 11.67 -6.12
CA PHE A 499 -5.76 10.55 -5.21
C PHE A 499 -4.58 9.69 -5.67
N GLY A 500 -3.68 10.24 -6.46
CA GLY A 500 -2.52 9.54 -7.05
C GLY A 500 -2.84 8.78 -8.33
N HIS A 501 -4.07 8.80 -8.79
CA HIS A 501 -4.47 8.22 -10.07
C HIS A 501 -3.90 8.97 -11.27
N THR A 502 -3.91 8.29 -12.41
CA THR A 502 -3.39 8.77 -13.68
C THR A 502 -4.52 9.09 -14.64
N ILE A 503 -4.38 10.18 -15.38
CA ILE A 503 -5.17 10.47 -16.58
C ILE A 503 -4.20 10.32 -17.76
N ASP A 504 -4.44 9.34 -18.62
CA ASP A 504 -3.60 9.00 -19.75
C ASP A 504 -4.22 9.47 -21.07
N GLY A 505 -3.40 10.04 -21.96
CA GLY A 505 -3.78 10.34 -23.35
C GLY A 505 -4.69 11.56 -23.54
N ILE A 506 -4.78 12.50 -22.59
CA ILE A 506 -5.49 13.77 -22.79
C ILE A 506 -4.90 14.50 -24.01
N SER A 507 -5.75 14.88 -24.94
CA SER A 507 -5.36 15.65 -26.12
C SER A 507 -6.25 16.87 -26.28
N VAL A 508 -5.65 18.06 -26.14
CA VAL A 508 -6.32 19.34 -26.30
C VAL A 508 -5.77 20.08 -27.50
N TYR A 509 -6.66 20.76 -28.22
CA TYR A 509 -6.29 21.36 -29.50
C TYR A 509 -7.07 22.64 -29.81
N THR A 510 -6.38 23.64 -30.38
CA THR A 510 -7.00 24.81 -31.00
C THR A 510 -6.17 25.25 -32.19
N ILE A 511 -6.85 25.65 -33.26
CA ILE A 511 -6.23 26.25 -34.47
C ILE A 511 -6.33 27.77 -34.51
N GLU A 512 -7.10 28.40 -33.63
CA GLU A 512 -7.35 29.82 -33.65
C GLU A 512 -6.25 30.59 -32.90
N ALA A 513 -5.79 31.71 -33.50
CA ALA A 513 -4.52 32.31 -33.15
C ALA A 513 -4.53 33.29 -31.96
N SER A 514 -5.57 34.08 -31.66
CA SER A 514 -5.40 35.17 -30.69
C SER A 514 -6.47 35.37 -29.64
N ASP A 515 -7.69 34.90 -29.85
CA ASP A 515 -8.82 35.16 -28.95
C ASP A 515 -9.40 33.87 -28.34
N SER A 516 -8.73 32.74 -28.50
CA SER A 516 -9.18 31.48 -27.93
C SER A 516 -8.93 31.40 -26.42
N PRO A 517 -9.83 30.78 -25.67
CA PRO A 517 -9.63 30.56 -24.22
C PRO A 517 -8.33 29.80 -23.93
N PRO A 518 -7.71 30.00 -22.75
CA PRO A 518 -6.52 29.29 -22.36
C PRO A 518 -6.71 27.76 -22.42
N LEU A 519 -5.67 27.06 -22.86
CA LEU A 519 -5.74 25.64 -23.23
C LEU A 519 -5.03 24.74 -22.18
N GLY A 520 -5.69 23.68 -21.74
CA GLY A 520 -5.15 22.68 -20.82
C GLY A 520 -6.24 21.68 -20.41
N THR A 521 -5.92 20.70 -19.57
CA THR A 521 -6.95 19.85 -18.96
C THR A 521 -8.00 20.71 -18.25
N PHE A 522 -7.55 21.73 -17.53
CA PHE A 522 -8.38 22.85 -17.05
C PHE A 522 -8.07 24.09 -17.90
N SER A 523 -9.09 24.74 -18.47
CA SER A 523 -8.85 25.99 -19.16
C SER A 523 -8.31 27.04 -18.19
N THR A 524 -8.99 27.23 -17.08
CA THR A 524 -8.58 28.15 -16.00
C THR A 524 -8.83 27.52 -14.62
N ILE A 525 -7.85 27.64 -13.73
CA ILE A 525 -8.03 27.37 -12.30
C ILE A 525 -8.17 28.71 -11.58
N GLY A 526 -9.38 28.99 -11.08
CA GLY A 526 -9.67 30.23 -10.37
C GLY A 526 -8.97 30.32 -9.00
N ALA A 527 -8.96 31.52 -8.39
CA ALA A 527 -8.20 31.81 -7.16
C ALA A 527 -8.54 30.90 -5.97
N SER A 528 -9.76 30.39 -5.87
CA SER A 528 -10.15 29.41 -4.85
C SER A 528 -9.97 27.96 -5.33
N GLY A 529 -9.67 27.71 -6.60
CA GLY A 529 -9.52 26.37 -7.17
C GLY A 529 -8.31 25.63 -6.61
N VAL A 530 -8.43 24.31 -6.51
CA VAL A 530 -7.34 23.40 -6.16
C VAL A 530 -7.34 22.22 -7.08
N VAL A 531 -6.18 21.92 -7.69
CA VAL A 531 -5.92 20.68 -8.43
C VAL A 531 -4.71 20.00 -7.78
N ARG A 532 -4.88 18.77 -7.31
CA ARG A 532 -3.81 18.08 -6.58
C ARG A 532 -3.76 16.57 -6.81
N ASN A 533 -2.61 15.96 -6.49
CA ASN A 533 -2.40 14.52 -6.45
C ASN A 533 -2.79 13.79 -7.76
N VAL A 534 -2.56 14.39 -8.91
CA VAL A 534 -2.90 13.85 -10.23
C VAL A 534 -1.68 13.67 -11.11
N ASN A 535 -1.65 12.58 -11.87
CA ASN A 535 -0.64 12.30 -12.86
C ASN A 535 -1.26 12.42 -14.26
N LEU A 536 -0.66 13.22 -15.14
CA LEU A 536 -0.97 13.22 -16.56
C LEU A 536 0.14 12.47 -17.30
N THR A 537 -0.22 11.52 -18.16
CA THR A 537 0.71 10.78 -19.01
C THR A 537 0.24 10.80 -20.46
N ASN A 538 1.18 10.73 -21.40
CA ASN A 538 0.89 10.79 -22.83
C ASN A 538 -0.05 11.96 -23.22
N ALA A 539 0.03 13.05 -22.46
CA ALA A 539 -0.80 14.22 -22.68
C ALA A 539 -0.27 15.02 -23.88
N ASN A 540 -1.17 15.58 -24.68
CA ASN A 540 -0.82 16.36 -25.83
C ASN A 540 -1.55 17.70 -25.84
N ALA A 541 -0.85 18.77 -26.22
CA ALA A 541 -1.48 20.04 -26.52
C ALA A 541 -0.92 20.60 -27.84
N SER A 542 -1.82 21.06 -28.68
CA SER A 542 -1.44 21.79 -29.89
C SER A 542 -2.23 23.11 -29.96
N THR A 543 -1.50 24.22 -30.04
CA THR A 543 -2.11 25.55 -29.98
C THR A 543 -1.68 26.39 -31.16
N GLY A 544 -2.61 27.16 -31.74
CA GLY A 544 -2.38 28.14 -32.79
C GLY A 544 -1.91 29.52 -32.29
N GLY A 545 -1.43 29.62 -31.01
CA GLY A 545 -0.96 30.87 -30.43
C GLY A 545 -1.63 31.27 -29.11
N THR A 546 -2.56 30.45 -28.64
CA THR A 546 -3.19 30.64 -27.31
C THR A 546 -2.27 30.19 -26.19
N LEU A 547 -2.40 30.86 -25.05
CA LEU A 547 -1.74 30.47 -23.80
C LEU A 547 -2.09 29.03 -23.43
N ALA A 548 -1.10 28.16 -23.25
CA ALA A 548 -1.34 26.76 -23.01
C ALA A 548 -0.41 26.13 -21.93
N GLY A 549 -0.98 25.17 -21.18
CA GLY A 549 -0.27 24.25 -20.30
C GLY A 549 -1.00 22.92 -20.23
N LEU A 550 -0.32 21.78 -20.15
CA LEU A 550 -0.98 20.48 -20.21
C LEU A 550 -2.01 20.28 -19.08
N LEU A 551 -1.72 20.77 -17.87
CA LEU A 551 -2.67 20.70 -16.76
C LEU A 551 -3.64 21.88 -16.77
N ALA A 552 -3.14 23.09 -16.94
CA ALA A 552 -3.99 24.28 -16.96
C ALA A 552 -3.47 25.33 -17.92
N GLY A 553 -4.40 26.01 -18.64
CA GLY A 553 -4.04 27.19 -19.43
C GLY A 553 -3.63 28.34 -18.52
N THR A 554 -4.42 28.67 -17.49
CA THR A 554 -4.07 29.64 -16.46
C THR A 554 -4.42 29.13 -15.08
N SER A 555 -3.69 29.62 -14.05
CA SER A 555 -3.96 29.29 -12.65
C SER A 555 -3.73 30.47 -11.71
N ALA A 556 -4.78 30.92 -11.05
CA ALA A 556 -4.72 31.80 -9.90
C ALA A 556 -4.87 31.04 -8.58
N GLY A 557 -5.15 29.74 -8.63
CA GLY A 557 -5.39 28.85 -7.50
C GLY A 557 -4.15 28.06 -7.08
N LEU A 558 -4.38 26.85 -6.60
CA LEU A 558 -3.33 25.93 -6.11
C LEU A 558 -3.22 24.69 -7.00
N ILE A 559 -2.04 24.47 -7.53
CA ILE A 559 -1.63 23.20 -8.17
C ILE A 559 -0.64 22.53 -7.20
N ALA A 560 -0.93 21.29 -6.75
CA ALA A 560 -0.11 20.64 -5.73
C ALA A 560 0.09 19.13 -5.98
N ASN A 561 1.33 18.64 -5.83
CA ASN A 561 1.67 17.21 -5.95
C ASN A 561 1.20 16.63 -7.31
N VAL A 562 1.59 17.26 -8.41
CA VAL A 562 1.21 16.84 -9.76
C VAL A 562 2.42 16.35 -10.57
N SER A 563 2.18 15.40 -11.45
CA SER A 563 3.17 14.93 -12.43
C SER A 563 2.58 15.05 -13.84
N VAL A 564 3.32 15.68 -14.73
CA VAL A 564 2.87 15.90 -16.11
C VAL A 564 3.92 15.37 -17.08
N LYS A 565 3.48 14.47 -17.99
CA LYS A 565 4.31 13.92 -19.06
C LYS A 565 3.55 14.00 -20.38
N GLY A 566 4.22 14.49 -21.40
CA GLY A 566 3.56 14.58 -22.70
C GLY A 566 4.32 15.42 -23.72
N GLN A 567 3.59 15.96 -24.67
CA GLN A 567 4.14 16.76 -25.75
C GLN A 567 3.29 18.01 -25.97
N MET A 568 3.95 19.10 -26.34
CA MET A 568 3.27 20.35 -26.72
C MET A 568 3.85 20.93 -27.99
N TYR A 569 2.96 21.44 -28.86
CA TYR A 569 3.31 22.06 -30.11
C TYR A 569 2.61 23.40 -30.31
N THR A 570 3.34 24.34 -30.95
CA THR A 570 2.68 25.52 -31.53
C THR A 570 2.70 25.44 -33.03
N ALA A 571 1.56 25.71 -33.68
CA ALA A 571 1.36 25.46 -35.12
C ALA A 571 1.85 26.55 -36.02
N GLU A 572 2.07 27.82 -35.56
CA GLU A 572 2.37 28.97 -36.40
C GLU A 572 3.66 29.68 -36.04
N GLU A 573 4.33 30.28 -37.04
CA GLU A 573 5.53 31.10 -36.87
C GLU A 573 5.21 32.39 -36.10
N GLY A 574 5.97 32.67 -35.03
CA GLY A 574 5.89 33.90 -34.23
C GLY A 574 4.77 33.98 -33.23
N ALA A 575 3.89 32.98 -33.18
CA ALA A 575 2.84 32.88 -32.18
C ALA A 575 2.96 31.56 -31.41
N GLY A 576 2.83 31.57 -30.13
CA GLY A 576 2.76 30.35 -29.33
C GLY A 576 3.77 30.29 -28.19
N ALA A 577 3.23 30.53 -27.04
CA ALA A 577 3.95 30.51 -25.78
C ALA A 577 3.31 29.46 -24.86
N ILE A 578 4.11 28.50 -24.39
CA ILE A 578 3.63 27.31 -23.72
C ILE A 578 4.39 27.00 -22.42
N GLY A 579 3.66 26.51 -21.43
CA GLY A 579 4.21 26.03 -20.16
C GLY A 579 3.90 24.55 -19.92
N GLY A 580 4.86 23.76 -19.44
CA GLY A 580 4.68 22.32 -19.35
C GLY A 580 3.52 21.87 -18.43
N VAL A 581 3.31 22.58 -17.34
CA VAL A 581 2.20 22.33 -16.40
C VAL A 581 1.11 23.38 -16.57
N VAL A 582 1.48 24.65 -16.59
CA VAL A 582 0.55 25.78 -16.65
C VAL A 582 1.07 26.85 -17.59
N GLY A 583 0.19 27.47 -18.37
CA GLY A 583 0.54 28.62 -19.21
C GLY A 583 0.89 29.82 -18.33
N ASP A 584 -0.08 30.43 -17.65
CA ASP A 584 0.16 31.55 -16.73
C ASP A 584 -0.18 31.19 -15.28
N ASN A 585 0.80 31.35 -14.38
CA ASN A 585 0.65 31.12 -12.94
C ASN A 585 0.67 32.44 -12.16
N THR A 586 -0.48 32.83 -11.65
CA THR A 586 -0.64 33.95 -10.70
C THR A 586 -0.88 33.44 -9.27
N GLY A 587 -1.08 32.12 -9.10
CA GLY A 587 -1.32 31.41 -7.84
C GLY A 587 -0.10 30.68 -7.29
N THR A 588 -0.29 29.42 -6.93
CA THR A 588 0.81 28.58 -6.38
C THR A 588 0.90 27.27 -7.13
N VAL A 589 2.08 26.94 -7.62
CA VAL A 589 2.47 25.60 -8.09
C VAL A 589 3.45 25.02 -7.10
N SER A 590 3.08 23.92 -6.45
CA SER A 590 3.87 23.27 -5.42
C SER A 590 4.05 21.78 -5.69
N ARG A 591 5.28 21.28 -5.58
CA ARG A 591 5.59 19.86 -5.81
C ARG A 591 5.06 19.34 -7.15
N ALA A 592 5.30 20.12 -8.22
CA ALA A 592 5.00 19.70 -9.59
C ALA A 592 6.25 19.10 -10.25
N THR A 593 6.07 18.04 -11.02
CA THR A 593 7.09 17.50 -11.91
C THR A 593 6.60 17.59 -13.36
N SER A 594 7.45 18.08 -14.24
CA SER A 594 7.20 18.17 -15.68
C SER A 594 8.26 17.36 -16.44
N SER A 595 7.81 16.45 -17.30
CA SER A 595 8.64 15.75 -18.30
C SER A 595 7.94 15.89 -19.64
N VAL A 596 7.87 17.12 -20.13
CA VAL A 596 7.13 17.51 -21.34
C VAL A 596 8.12 17.90 -22.42
N SER A 597 8.01 17.25 -23.58
CA SER A 597 8.74 17.68 -24.78
C SER A 597 7.97 18.79 -25.48
N MET A 598 8.63 19.90 -25.77
CA MET A 598 8.00 21.09 -26.37
C MET A 598 8.67 21.47 -27.66
N TYR A 599 7.84 21.84 -28.62
CA TYR A 599 8.28 22.51 -29.84
C TYR A 599 7.45 23.79 -30.09
N ALA A 600 8.10 24.95 -30.00
CA ALA A 600 7.42 26.23 -30.20
C ALA A 600 8.30 27.24 -30.96
N GLN A 601 7.67 28.15 -31.65
CA GLN A 601 8.33 29.31 -32.29
C GLN A 601 8.43 30.50 -31.33
N GLY A 602 7.82 30.42 -30.15
CA GLY A 602 7.84 31.42 -29.09
C GLY A 602 8.43 30.92 -27.82
N SER A 603 7.98 31.46 -26.67
CA SER A 603 8.55 31.17 -25.37
C SER A 603 8.06 29.85 -24.76
N MET A 604 8.95 29.08 -24.14
CA MET A 604 8.70 27.81 -23.51
C MET A 604 9.16 27.83 -22.05
N GLY A 605 8.31 27.42 -21.13
CA GLY A 605 8.66 27.23 -19.72
C GLY A 605 8.40 25.81 -19.23
N GLY A 606 9.37 25.19 -18.58
CA GLY A 606 9.27 23.77 -18.18
C GLY A 606 8.11 23.48 -17.22
N ILE A 607 7.77 24.40 -16.33
CA ILE A 607 6.60 24.35 -15.44
C ILE A 607 5.55 25.37 -15.89
N ALA A 608 5.93 26.63 -16.00
CA ALA A 608 5.03 27.71 -16.40
C ALA A 608 5.60 28.49 -17.59
N LEU A 609 4.75 28.97 -18.47
CA LEU A 609 5.21 29.98 -19.40
C LEU A 609 5.52 31.28 -18.68
N SER A 610 4.53 31.82 -17.93
CA SER A 610 4.71 33.01 -17.10
C SER A 610 4.38 32.71 -15.65
N ASN A 611 5.18 33.25 -14.72
CA ASN A 611 5.01 33.12 -13.28
C ASN A 611 5.00 34.47 -12.60
N SER A 612 3.86 34.93 -12.15
CA SER A 612 3.72 36.08 -11.25
C SER A 612 3.32 35.68 -9.84
N GLY A 613 3.17 34.38 -9.57
CA GLY A 613 2.87 33.74 -8.29
C GLY A 613 4.06 33.02 -7.66
N LEU A 614 3.80 31.85 -7.09
CA LEU A 614 4.82 31.03 -6.43
C LEU A 614 4.97 29.68 -7.14
N ILE A 615 6.19 29.32 -7.52
CA ILE A 615 6.60 27.96 -7.90
C ILE A 615 7.55 27.46 -6.81
N ILE A 616 7.20 26.36 -6.13
CA ILE A 616 7.96 25.84 -5.00
C ILE A 616 8.10 24.32 -5.02
N GLN A 617 9.31 23.83 -4.70
CA GLN A 617 9.62 22.40 -4.65
C GLN A 617 9.20 21.65 -5.92
N SER A 618 9.41 22.26 -7.08
CA SER A 618 9.00 21.74 -8.38
C SER A 618 10.21 21.46 -9.28
N SER A 619 10.05 20.58 -10.23
CA SER A 619 11.14 20.25 -11.17
C SER A 619 10.64 20.04 -12.59
N SER A 620 11.50 20.35 -13.54
CA SER A 620 11.30 20.02 -14.94
C SER A 620 12.47 19.19 -15.49
N ASN A 621 12.13 18.27 -16.38
CA ASN A 621 13.07 17.46 -17.14
C ASN A 621 12.46 17.20 -18.53
N GLY A 622 12.53 18.16 -19.40
CA GLY A 622 11.95 18.10 -20.74
C GLY A 622 12.97 18.45 -21.81
N ASP A 623 12.60 18.18 -23.05
CA ASP A 623 13.34 18.59 -24.23
C ASP A 623 12.59 19.73 -24.92
N TYR A 624 13.19 20.90 -24.92
CA TYR A 624 12.60 22.12 -25.46
C TYR A 624 13.34 22.54 -26.72
N SER A 625 12.63 22.61 -27.83
CA SER A 625 13.21 22.98 -29.12
C SER A 625 12.28 23.90 -29.86
N GLY A 626 12.84 24.75 -30.68
CA GLY A 626 12.07 25.68 -31.48
C GLY A 626 12.87 26.29 -32.64
N GLY A 627 12.24 27.19 -33.37
CA GLY A 627 12.86 27.89 -34.50
C GLY A 627 13.59 29.18 -34.10
N SER A 628 13.77 30.06 -35.06
CA SER A 628 14.56 31.30 -34.96
C SER A 628 14.03 32.36 -33.97
N HIS A 629 12.90 32.14 -33.35
CA HIS A 629 12.26 33.05 -32.42
C HIS A 629 11.91 32.36 -31.08
N SER A 630 12.49 31.19 -30.83
CA SER A 630 12.17 30.43 -29.59
C SER A 630 13.02 30.86 -28.41
N HIS A 631 12.42 30.86 -27.24
CA HIS A 631 13.02 31.23 -25.97
C HIS A 631 12.71 30.17 -24.91
N VAL A 632 13.69 29.78 -24.12
CA VAL A 632 13.51 28.69 -23.16
C VAL A 632 13.86 29.11 -21.73
N GLY A 633 12.95 28.84 -20.80
CA GLY A 633 13.21 28.82 -19.36
C GLY A 633 12.96 27.45 -18.77
N GLY A 634 13.97 26.84 -18.14
CA GLY A 634 13.85 25.48 -17.63
C GLY A 634 12.69 25.29 -16.62
N ILE A 635 12.36 26.29 -15.81
CA ILE A 635 11.19 26.32 -14.93
C ILE A 635 10.09 27.24 -15.48
N ALA A 636 10.45 28.48 -15.80
CA ALA A 636 9.48 29.43 -16.38
C ALA A 636 10.16 30.22 -17.50
N ALA A 637 9.47 30.49 -18.60
CA ALA A 637 10.04 31.40 -19.58
C ALA A 637 10.14 32.81 -18.94
N GLU A 638 9.07 33.33 -18.39
CA GLU A 638 9.05 34.59 -17.66
C GLU A 638 8.79 34.36 -16.17
N ASN A 639 9.68 34.87 -15.30
CA ASN A 639 9.41 35.05 -13.87
C ASN A 639 9.18 36.55 -13.62
N ALA A 640 7.92 36.95 -13.64
CA ALA A 640 7.48 38.34 -13.55
C ALA A 640 7.88 39.01 -12.20
N PRO A 641 7.81 40.33 -12.05
CA PRO A 641 8.33 41.04 -10.85
C PRO A 641 7.80 40.55 -9.49
N ASN A 642 6.59 40.02 -9.42
CA ASN A 642 6.01 39.41 -8.23
C ASN A 642 6.25 37.90 -8.12
N GLY A 643 6.81 37.29 -9.16
CA GLY A 643 7.03 35.84 -9.25
C GLY A 643 8.16 35.36 -8.33
N ILE A 644 7.92 34.21 -7.70
CA ILE A 644 8.91 33.56 -6.82
C ILE A 644 9.11 32.12 -7.32
N ILE A 645 10.36 31.76 -7.59
CA ILE A 645 10.80 30.40 -7.84
C ILE A 645 11.68 29.99 -6.66
N ARG A 646 11.28 28.96 -5.91
CA ARG A 646 12.00 28.50 -4.72
C ARG A 646 12.13 27.00 -4.67
N GLN A 647 13.30 26.53 -4.21
CA GLN A 647 13.54 25.09 -3.98
C GLN A 647 13.13 24.25 -5.20
N SER A 648 13.49 24.72 -6.39
CA SER A 648 13.07 24.12 -7.65
C SER A 648 14.27 23.91 -8.57
N TYR A 649 14.17 22.97 -9.49
CA TYR A 649 15.29 22.71 -10.38
C TYR A 649 14.84 22.32 -11.79
N ALA A 650 15.70 22.56 -12.75
CA ALA A 650 15.52 22.16 -14.14
C ALA A 650 16.69 21.31 -14.63
N THR A 651 16.35 20.25 -15.36
CA THR A 651 17.25 19.37 -16.10
C THR A 651 16.70 19.18 -17.51
N GLY A 652 17.34 18.38 -18.36
CA GLY A 652 16.90 18.18 -19.75
C GLY A 652 17.66 19.07 -20.73
N THR A 653 17.04 19.42 -21.85
CA THR A 653 17.66 20.16 -22.97
C THR A 653 16.84 21.38 -23.35
N GLY A 654 17.51 22.51 -23.56
CA GLY A 654 16.94 23.73 -24.16
C GLY A 654 17.69 24.12 -25.42
N SER A 655 16.96 24.40 -26.49
CA SER A 655 17.54 24.82 -27.76
C SER A 655 16.66 25.92 -28.38
N GLY A 656 16.78 27.10 -27.80
CA GLY A 656 16.15 28.34 -28.29
C GLY A 656 17.18 29.36 -28.77
N VAL A 657 16.73 30.57 -29.09
CA VAL A 657 17.60 31.71 -29.46
C VAL A 657 18.13 32.39 -28.19
N THR A 658 17.31 32.47 -27.12
CA THR A 658 17.70 32.94 -25.82
C THR A 658 17.22 31.94 -24.77
N ASP A 659 18.17 31.36 -24.02
CA ASP A 659 17.87 30.30 -23.08
C ASP A 659 18.39 30.64 -21.71
N GLY A 660 17.63 30.28 -20.69
CA GLY A 660 18.06 30.30 -19.29
C GLY A 660 17.78 28.99 -18.60
N GLY A 661 18.74 28.51 -17.81
CA GLY A 661 18.62 27.23 -17.15
C GLY A 661 17.40 27.11 -16.23
N LEU A 662 16.96 28.18 -15.58
CA LEU A 662 15.71 28.25 -14.83
C LEU A 662 14.67 29.16 -15.50
N THR A 663 15.09 30.34 -15.97
CA THR A 663 14.18 31.30 -16.61
C THR A 663 14.82 31.91 -17.86
N GLU A 664 14.04 32.20 -18.87
CA GLU A 664 14.52 33.07 -19.97
C GLU A 664 14.63 34.51 -19.44
N HIS A 665 13.53 35.06 -18.89
CA HIS A 665 13.51 36.40 -18.29
C HIS A 665 13.17 36.33 -16.80
N ASN A 666 14.05 36.87 -15.93
CA ASN A 666 13.77 36.98 -14.49
C ASN A 666 13.57 38.44 -14.11
N GLY A 667 12.34 38.84 -13.84
CA GLY A 667 11.95 40.09 -13.18
C GLY A 667 11.66 39.93 -11.69
N GLY A 668 11.49 38.69 -11.21
CA GLY A 668 11.08 38.33 -9.85
C GLY A 668 12.22 37.82 -8.95
N ARG A 669 11.95 36.82 -8.12
CA ARG A 669 12.91 36.25 -7.18
C ARG A 669 13.16 34.77 -7.47
N ILE A 670 14.41 34.34 -7.42
CA ILE A 670 14.82 32.94 -7.49
C ILE A 670 15.66 32.63 -6.24
N GLU A 671 15.29 31.58 -5.50
CA GLU A 671 15.90 31.23 -4.20
C GLU A 671 16.09 29.70 -4.11
N GLU A 672 17.19 29.24 -3.47
CA GLU A 672 17.48 27.84 -3.14
C GLU A 672 17.13 26.87 -4.30
N SER A 673 17.59 27.21 -5.51
CA SER A 673 17.22 26.52 -6.74
C SER A 673 18.45 26.26 -7.60
N PHE A 674 18.37 25.31 -8.53
CA PHE A 674 19.49 25.08 -9.45
C PHE A 674 19.04 24.69 -10.86
N ALA A 675 19.95 24.87 -11.83
CA ALA A 675 19.81 24.36 -13.19
C ALA A 675 20.95 23.39 -13.52
N ALA A 676 20.60 22.23 -14.06
CA ALA A 676 21.52 21.27 -14.69
C ALA A 676 20.98 20.90 -16.08
N MET A 677 20.65 21.89 -16.86
CA MET A 677 20.04 21.80 -18.18
C MET A 677 21.10 21.96 -19.25
N SER A 678 21.08 21.09 -20.26
CA SER A 678 21.96 21.24 -21.43
C SER A 678 21.44 22.36 -22.35
N ILE A 679 22.29 23.35 -22.60
CA ILE A 679 21.96 24.50 -23.44
C ILE A 679 23.00 24.56 -24.57
N PRO A 680 22.74 23.99 -25.74
CA PRO A 680 23.66 24.03 -26.86
C PRO A 680 23.99 25.48 -27.27
N PRO A 681 25.21 25.78 -27.70
CA PRO A 681 25.58 27.11 -28.15
C PRO A 681 24.79 27.51 -29.42
N VAL A 682 24.15 28.67 -29.36
CA VAL A 682 23.36 29.24 -30.47
C VAL A 682 24.26 30.21 -31.26
N LEU A 683 24.10 30.28 -32.57
CA LEU A 683 24.80 31.22 -33.44
C LEU A 683 23.87 32.29 -33.99
N PRO A 684 24.18 33.60 -33.84
CA PRO A 684 25.39 34.21 -33.21
C PRO A 684 25.36 34.08 -31.69
N PRO A 685 26.54 34.02 -31.03
CA PRO A 685 26.63 33.92 -29.57
C PRO A 685 26.01 35.14 -28.88
N GLY A 686 25.16 34.92 -27.89
CA GLY A 686 24.59 35.97 -27.07
C GLY A 686 23.19 35.64 -26.61
N GLY A 687 22.86 35.91 -25.36
CA GLY A 687 21.53 35.72 -24.80
C GLY A 687 21.28 34.44 -24.03
N THR A 688 22.30 33.60 -23.78
CA THR A 688 22.12 32.39 -22.96
C THR A 688 22.84 32.48 -21.62
N GLY A 689 22.18 32.10 -20.53
CA GLY A 689 22.74 32.09 -19.18
C GLY A 689 22.47 30.78 -18.43
N GLY A 690 23.40 30.39 -17.55
CA GLY A 690 23.22 29.15 -16.76
C GLY A 690 22.01 29.12 -15.85
N ILE A 691 21.51 30.28 -15.45
CA ILE A 691 20.27 30.45 -14.64
C ILE A 691 19.21 31.20 -15.45
N THR A 692 19.56 32.33 -16.05
CA THR A 692 18.59 33.17 -16.80
C THR A 692 19.29 33.84 -17.98
N SER A 693 18.56 34.01 -19.09
CA SER A 693 19.04 34.86 -20.19
C SER A 693 19.14 36.30 -19.72
N THR A 694 18.04 36.89 -19.25
CA THR A 694 17.98 38.27 -18.76
C THR A 694 17.60 38.34 -17.28
N ASN A 695 18.40 39.03 -16.46
CA ASN A 695 18.15 39.20 -15.03
C ASN A 695 17.84 40.66 -14.68
N ALA A 696 16.57 41.03 -14.62
CA ALA A 696 16.09 42.31 -14.09
C ALA A 696 15.64 42.23 -12.63
N GLY A 697 15.54 41.01 -12.08
CA GLY A 697 15.05 40.70 -10.73
C GLY A 697 16.16 40.39 -9.73
N ASN A 698 15.84 39.50 -8.76
CA ASN A 698 16.73 39.08 -7.70
C ASN A 698 16.98 37.57 -7.75
N VAL A 699 18.23 37.18 -8.00
CA VAL A 699 18.70 35.82 -7.87
C VAL A 699 19.52 35.73 -6.59
N ALA A 700 19.08 34.89 -5.64
CA ALA A 700 19.72 34.73 -4.35
C ALA A 700 21.11 34.04 -4.49
N ARG A 701 21.97 34.20 -3.46
CA ARG A 701 23.33 33.63 -3.49
C ARG A 701 23.36 32.10 -3.40
N ASP A 702 22.25 31.48 -3.06
CA ASP A 702 22.05 30.02 -2.95
C ASP A 702 21.36 29.42 -4.19
N VAL A 703 21.53 30.05 -5.34
CA VAL A 703 21.05 29.57 -6.64
C VAL A 703 22.27 29.18 -7.48
N PHE A 704 22.28 27.96 -8.03
CA PHE A 704 23.45 27.39 -8.69
C PHE A 704 23.13 26.87 -10.08
N TRP A 705 24.15 26.73 -10.94
CA TRP A 705 24.00 26.00 -12.20
C TRP A 705 25.16 25.05 -12.42
N ASP A 706 24.92 23.95 -13.15
CA ASP A 706 25.99 23.07 -13.63
C ASP A 706 26.58 23.66 -14.90
N ARG A 707 27.77 24.21 -14.77
CA ARG A 707 28.48 24.88 -15.89
C ARG A 707 28.97 23.91 -16.96
N GLU A 708 29.21 22.65 -16.60
CA GLU A 708 29.71 21.62 -17.52
C GLU A 708 28.57 21.08 -18.36
N VAL A 709 27.40 20.82 -17.73
CA VAL A 709 26.20 20.37 -18.43
C VAL A 709 25.62 21.49 -19.30
N SER A 710 25.53 22.72 -18.77
CA SER A 710 24.92 23.84 -19.49
C SER A 710 25.87 24.42 -20.57
N GLY A 711 27.19 24.22 -20.44
CA GLY A 711 28.15 24.88 -21.29
C GLY A 711 28.29 26.40 -21.06
N GLN A 712 27.60 26.94 -20.02
CA GLN A 712 27.54 28.39 -19.77
C GLN A 712 28.51 28.82 -18.68
N SER A 713 29.31 29.82 -19.01
CA SER A 713 30.30 30.41 -18.07
C SER A 713 29.72 31.50 -17.18
N VAL A 714 28.54 32.05 -17.54
CA VAL A 714 27.84 33.11 -16.83
C VAL A 714 26.45 32.62 -16.39
N GLY A 715 26.00 33.07 -15.22
CA GLY A 715 24.66 32.70 -14.69
C GLY A 715 23.53 33.51 -15.32
N ALA A 716 23.82 34.78 -15.69
CA ALA A 716 22.93 35.66 -16.47
C ALA A 716 23.70 36.19 -17.66
N ALA A 717 23.08 36.17 -18.85
CA ALA A 717 23.69 36.71 -20.06
C ALA A 717 23.57 38.23 -20.10
N ASP A 718 22.47 38.79 -19.63
CA ASP A 718 22.18 40.21 -19.58
C ASP A 718 21.57 40.63 -18.23
N GLY A 719 21.65 41.92 -17.92
CA GLY A 719 21.12 42.50 -16.68
C GLY A 719 22.00 42.32 -15.46
N THR A 720 21.44 42.12 -14.28
CA THR A 720 22.18 41.97 -13.00
C THR A 720 23.00 40.67 -13.01
N PRO A 721 24.33 40.74 -12.90
CA PRO A 721 25.17 39.55 -12.95
C PRO A 721 24.96 38.60 -11.78
N ILE A 722 25.00 37.28 -12.03
CA ILE A 722 25.06 36.25 -11.01
C ILE A 722 26.53 35.89 -10.76
N PRO A 723 26.97 35.75 -9.48
CA PRO A 723 28.36 35.47 -9.18
C PRO A 723 28.86 34.21 -9.90
N ALA A 724 30.03 34.28 -10.53
CA ALA A 724 30.63 33.14 -11.26
C ALA A 724 30.88 31.92 -10.35
N ALA A 725 31.07 32.14 -9.04
CA ALA A 725 31.20 31.07 -8.05
C ALA A 725 29.95 30.19 -7.88
N ASN A 726 28.81 30.64 -8.34
CA ASN A 726 27.56 29.86 -8.33
C ASN A 726 27.48 28.85 -9.50
N GLY A 727 28.40 28.97 -10.49
CA GLY A 727 28.59 27.94 -11.53
C GLY A 727 29.45 26.80 -10.99
N LEU A 728 28.80 25.70 -10.67
CA LEU A 728 29.45 24.50 -10.13
C LEU A 728 29.85 23.54 -11.27
N THR A 729 30.84 22.69 -11.03
CA THR A 729 31.11 21.54 -11.89
C THR A 729 30.07 20.44 -11.59
N THR A 730 29.86 19.51 -12.52
CA THR A 730 28.98 18.33 -12.30
C THR A 730 29.42 17.53 -11.06
N ALA A 731 30.71 17.40 -10.82
CA ALA A 731 31.26 16.79 -9.61
C ALA A 731 30.89 17.56 -8.32
N GLN A 732 30.92 18.89 -8.34
CA GLN A 732 30.47 19.72 -7.22
C GLN A 732 28.95 19.64 -7.01
N MET A 733 28.14 19.56 -8.09
CA MET A 733 26.72 19.39 -8.01
C MET A 733 26.28 18.10 -7.29
N SER A 734 27.15 17.09 -7.23
CA SER A 734 26.90 15.83 -6.52
C SER A 734 27.27 15.85 -5.03
N MET A 735 27.74 16.99 -4.49
CA MET A 735 28.22 17.13 -3.10
C MET A 735 27.40 18.14 -2.30
N ALA A 736 26.79 17.74 -1.19
CA ALA A 736 26.00 18.61 -0.31
C ALA A 736 26.80 19.85 0.18
N SER A 737 28.10 19.73 0.39
CA SER A 737 28.97 20.81 0.84
C SER A 737 29.11 21.96 -0.16
N SER A 738 28.76 21.76 -1.43
CA SER A 738 28.83 22.79 -2.48
C SER A 738 27.66 23.78 -2.41
N PHE A 739 26.55 23.45 -1.74
CA PHE A 739 25.32 24.23 -1.80
C PHE A 739 25.13 25.25 -0.67
N GLY A 740 25.99 25.25 0.34
CA GLY A 740 25.92 26.20 1.45
C GLY A 740 24.84 25.86 2.51
N PRO A 741 24.74 26.70 3.56
CA PRO A 741 23.99 26.33 4.77
C PRO A 741 22.47 26.48 4.65
N THR A 742 21.94 27.15 3.64
CA THR A 742 20.49 27.30 3.40
C THR A 742 19.86 26.02 2.87
N TRP A 743 20.66 25.17 2.24
CA TRP A 743 20.20 23.90 1.66
C TRP A 743 20.11 22.80 2.72
N ASN A 744 18.90 22.30 2.95
CA ASN A 744 18.63 21.28 3.97
C ASN A 744 18.64 19.87 3.38
N PHE A 745 19.75 19.13 3.59
CA PHE A 745 19.94 17.73 3.19
C PHE A 745 19.67 16.72 4.33
N ALA A 746 19.26 17.16 5.52
CA ALA A 746 18.96 16.27 6.62
C ALA A 746 17.73 15.38 6.31
N PRO A 747 17.59 14.22 6.96
CA PRO A 747 16.37 13.43 6.87
C PRO A 747 15.13 14.29 7.18
N GLY A 748 14.16 14.29 6.27
CA GLY A 748 12.99 15.18 6.35
C GLY A 748 13.21 16.62 5.87
N GLY A 749 14.42 16.93 5.35
CA GLY A 749 14.72 18.20 4.69
C GLY A 749 14.13 18.32 3.30
N VAL A 750 14.54 19.35 2.56
CA VAL A 750 14.03 19.61 1.20
C VAL A 750 14.75 18.74 0.16
N TRP A 751 16.07 18.56 0.33
CA TRP A 751 16.95 17.99 -0.68
C TRP A 751 17.56 16.65 -0.25
N THR A 752 17.87 15.80 -1.22
CA THR A 752 18.61 14.56 -1.01
C THR A 752 19.39 14.18 -2.26
N PHE A 753 20.31 13.21 -2.13
CA PHE A 753 21.01 12.60 -3.25
C PHE A 753 20.55 11.18 -3.48
N ILE A 754 20.49 10.79 -4.75
CA ILE A 754 20.19 9.42 -5.18
C ILE A 754 21.42 8.87 -5.88
N ALA A 755 21.77 7.63 -5.61
CA ALA A 755 22.90 6.96 -6.27
C ALA A 755 22.72 6.98 -7.81
N GLY A 756 23.74 7.40 -8.53
CA GLY A 756 23.73 7.50 -10.00
C GLY A 756 23.18 8.81 -10.57
N VAL A 757 22.75 9.75 -9.73
CA VAL A 757 22.30 11.09 -10.14
C VAL A 757 23.39 12.11 -9.77
N SER A 758 23.77 12.96 -10.71
CA SER A 758 24.88 13.92 -10.57
C SER A 758 24.51 15.24 -9.87
N HIS A 759 23.29 15.37 -9.37
CA HIS A 759 22.75 16.57 -8.73
C HIS A 759 21.77 16.20 -7.60
N PRO A 760 21.44 17.12 -6.67
CA PRO A 760 20.41 16.87 -5.67
C PRO A 760 19.03 16.72 -6.32
N VAL A 761 18.16 15.99 -5.63
CA VAL A 761 16.75 15.88 -5.97
C VAL A 761 15.90 16.30 -4.76
N LEU A 762 14.65 16.63 -4.99
CA LEU A 762 13.72 16.96 -3.91
C LEU A 762 13.37 15.71 -3.09
N GLN A 763 13.49 15.80 -1.77
CA GLN A 763 13.25 14.67 -0.84
C GLN A 763 11.87 14.01 -1.08
N TRP A 764 10.84 14.80 -1.38
CA TRP A 764 9.48 14.30 -1.61
C TRP A 764 9.35 13.43 -2.87
N GLN A 765 10.32 13.46 -3.79
CA GLN A 765 10.35 12.63 -5.02
C GLN A 765 10.88 11.22 -4.76
N VAL A 766 11.60 11.01 -3.65
CA VAL A 766 12.34 9.78 -3.29
C VAL A 766 11.54 8.91 -2.34
N GLY A 767 10.34 8.76 -2.37
CA GLY A 767 9.56 7.96 -1.42
C GLY A 767 8.16 7.60 -1.92
N LYS A 768 7.99 7.75 -3.22
CA LYS A 768 6.71 7.42 -3.87
C LYS A 768 6.73 6.04 -4.51
#